data_6e157b5ff66baae52f9cd486c43b61c3
#
_entry.id   6e157b5ff66baae52f9cd486c43b61c3
#
_cell.length_a   1.000
_cell.length_b   1.000
_cell.length_c   1.000
_cell.angle_alpha   90.00
_cell.angle_beta   90.00
_cell.angle_gamma   90.00
#
_symmetry.space_group_name_H-M   'P 1'
#
loop_
_entity.id
_entity.type
_entity.pdbx_description
1 polymer ?
#
loop_
_entity_poly.entity_id
_entity_poly.type
_entity_poly.pdbx_seq_one_letter_code
_entity_poly.pdbx_strand_id
1 'polypeptide(L)'
;MSHWTALFGRAFLYQRGRLAALAFLLFFTAIVAFSEIRFDATHPRSSVWAGVVRTVSAPMAAVRQLLFDGYQRTLPRVSESQAVAVVGIDEISLKTIGQWPWPRNKLAALIDAVASYQPLAIGLDIYMPEPDQTSPEQVARRLGLEDRALADALLNLPSHDTRLAHALNAAPTVLGAAGFSFETLSTSAGLRIVPVQVRGADPLPYLRHFPFVLVSLPELQVAADGQALVSIDEDTVVRRIPLVAAVGELVTPSFVMEMLRVATGGGAIEVGVDGHGVRSVSVANLVVQTQSRGDIWLHFAPEEQGITRRRNISASELLAGNIAGEALAGKLVLIGLTGLGLNDRRATPLGESVAGIEIQAQALESMLDGRFLLRPWWMKWVEFALMIAIGLWMIWMVPNVLARSGGVRRRRPRRVGWWVTGIIACLLALGWWLFWSRGWLFDGASMSVGFAALLASLVSSSTIEVERDNRRLALERQQLREESARLAGEMEAARRIQIGSLPNAQRAFPGEQRFTIDALIEPAREVGGDLYDFFLIDQRRLCFLIGDVSGKGVPASLFMAVTRALARSFATRLAGGPAEIVSAANIDLSRENVETLFVTLLLGVLDVDTGALELVNAGHDAPWHLRADGTLEQIAATELEGGPPLCVVDDFAYTVQRIQLHPGDRLCMVTDGITEAANANAELYGSARLRGALAGLVAGSSAQDITRQVREDVGAFVAGAEASDDMAILVLHWTGPSVVSER
;
A
#
# COMPACT_ATOMS: atom_id res chain seq x y z
N MET A 1 15.35 7.90 -29.38
CA MET A 1 14.60 6.91 -28.58
C MET A 1 15.16 6.68 -27.18
N SER A 2 16.43 6.88 -26.89
CA SER A 2 17.06 6.60 -25.56
C SER A 2 16.70 7.57 -24.43
N HIS A 3 16.40 8.83 -24.70
CA HIS A 3 16.05 9.83 -23.65
C HIS A 3 14.63 9.66 -23.10
N TRP A 4 13.67 9.24 -23.93
CA TRP A 4 12.28 9.01 -23.52
C TRP A 4 12.11 7.74 -22.67
N THR A 5 12.89 6.69 -22.95
CA THR A 5 12.89 5.46 -22.15
C THR A 5 13.51 5.67 -20.77
N ALA A 6 14.53 6.52 -20.65
CA ALA A 6 15.16 6.85 -19.36
C ALA A 6 14.30 7.78 -18.50
N LEU A 7 13.60 8.74 -19.10
CA LEU A 7 12.65 9.64 -18.39
C LEU A 7 11.39 8.89 -17.96
N PHE A 8 10.81 8.04 -18.82
CA PHE A 8 9.67 7.19 -18.48
C PHE A 8 10.04 6.16 -17.38
N GLY A 9 11.23 5.56 -17.47
CA GLY A 9 11.71 4.60 -16.46
C GLY A 9 11.88 5.24 -15.09
N ARG A 10 12.53 6.39 -14.99
CA ARG A 10 12.73 7.10 -13.72
C ARG A 10 11.44 7.67 -13.13
N ALA A 11 10.57 8.29 -13.94
CA ALA A 11 9.31 8.86 -13.46
C ALA A 11 8.27 7.79 -13.11
N PHE A 12 8.27 6.65 -13.82
CA PHE A 12 7.27 5.59 -13.64
C PHE A 12 7.66 4.59 -12.54
N LEU A 13 8.94 4.18 -12.47
CA LEU A 13 9.35 3.07 -11.61
C LEU A 13 9.81 3.49 -10.21
N TYR A 14 10.39 4.69 -10.05
CA TYR A 14 11.00 5.11 -8.78
C TYR A 14 10.04 5.81 -7.80
N GLN A 15 8.78 6.01 -8.16
CA GLN A 15 7.83 6.66 -7.26
C GLN A 15 6.94 5.64 -6.54
N ARG A 16 6.92 5.71 -5.20
CA ARG A 16 5.84 5.21 -4.32
C ARG A 16 5.57 3.70 -4.39
N GLY A 17 6.58 2.89 -4.15
CA GLY A 17 6.38 1.44 -4.04
C GLY A 17 6.02 0.73 -5.34
N ARG A 18 6.05 1.40 -6.50
CA ARG A 18 5.68 0.83 -7.81
C ARG A 18 6.54 -0.35 -8.22
N LEU A 19 7.83 -0.32 -7.92
CA LEU A 19 8.75 -1.46 -8.21
C LEU A 19 8.36 -2.70 -7.42
N ALA A 20 8.07 -2.54 -6.13
CA ALA A 20 7.62 -3.65 -5.28
C ALA A 20 6.27 -4.21 -5.76
N ALA A 21 5.34 -3.34 -6.15
CA ALA A 21 4.05 -3.72 -6.69
C ALA A 21 4.17 -4.43 -8.05
N LEU A 22 5.09 -4.00 -8.92
CA LEU A 22 5.37 -4.66 -10.19
C LEU A 22 6.00 -6.04 -9.98
N ALA A 23 6.97 -6.15 -9.07
CA ALA A 23 7.57 -7.42 -8.70
C ALA A 23 6.52 -8.38 -8.12
N PHE A 24 5.63 -7.86 -7.26
CA PHE A 24 4.49 -8.63 -6.73
C PHE A 24 3.55 -9.10 -7.83
N LEU A 25 3.16 -8.21 -8.77
CA LEU A 25 2.29 -8.57 -9.89
C LEU A 25 2.90 -9.68 -10.75
N LEU A 26 4.17 -9.58 -11.10
CA LEU A 26 4.88 -10.59 -11.87
C LEU A 26 4.99 -11.92 -11.12
N PHE A 27 5.36 -11.86 -9.84
CA PHE A 27 5.44 -13.03 -8.98
C PHE A 27 4.08 -13.72 -8.83
N PHE A 28 3.02 -12.96 -8.57
CA PHE A 28 1.68 -13.51 -8.44
C PHE A 28 1.17 -14.09 -9.75
N THR A 29 1.42 -13.42 -10.89
CA THR A 29 1.11 -13.96 -12.22
C THR A 29 1.83 -15.27 -12.47
N ALA A 30 3.09 -15.39 -12.07
CA ALA A 30 3.84 -16.64 -12.15
C ALA A 30 3.20 -17.74 -11.28
N ILE A 31 2.79 -17.46 -10.06
CA ILE A 31 2.09 -18.42 -9.18
C ILE A 31 0.81 -18.92 -9.86
N VAL A 32 0.01 -18.02 -10.42
CA VAL A 32 -1.22 -18.40 -11.13
C VAL A 32 -0.90 -19.22 -12.37
N ALA A 33 0.13 -18.86 -13.15
CA ALA A 33 0.58 -19.64 -14.30
C ALA A 33 1.04 -21.05 -13.90
N PHE A 34 1.81 -21.16 -12.82
CA PHE A 34 2.26 -22.46 -12.29
C PHE A 34 1.08 -23.30 -11.77
N SER A 35 0.02 -22.68 -11.26
CA SER A 35 -1.18 -23.41 -10.83
C SER A 35 -1.95 -24.08 -11.97
N GLU A 36 -1.66 -23.70 -13.23
CA GLU A 36 -2.21 -24.36 -14.43
C GLU A 36 -1.42 -25.60 -14.84
N ILE A 37 -0.17 -25.75 -14.35
CA ILE A 37 0.67 -26.88 -14.69
C ILE A 37 0.32 -28.03 -13.76
N ARG A 38 -0.25 -29.11 -14.32
CA ARG A 38 -0.44 -30.35 -13.60
C ARG A 38 0.80 -31.22 -13.76
N PHE A 39 1.48 -31.46 -12.69
CA PHE A 39 2.59 -32.43 -12.63
C PHE A 39 2.01 -33.83 -12.43
N ASP A 40 2.33 -34.73 -13.33
CA ASP A 40 1.99 -36.13 -13.17
C ASP A 40 2.92 -36.75 -12.12
N ALA A 41 2.33 -37.30 -11.05
CA ALA A 41 3.10 -37.96 -10.00
C ALA A 41 3.81 -39.24 -10.47
N THR A 42 3.34 -39.81 -11.59
CA THR A 42 3.86 -41.05 -12.16
C THR A 42 5.04 -40.87 -13.09
N HIS A 43 5.38 -39.59 -13.47
CA HIS A 43 6.52 -39.34 -14.36
C HIS A 43 7.83 -39.34 -13.57
N PRO A 44 8.86 -40.15 -13.95
CA PRO A 44 10.14 -40.27 -13.22
C PRO A 44 10.98 -39.00 -13.15
N ARG A 45 10.56 -37.92 -13.79
CA ARG A 45 11.18 -36.58 -13.74
C ARG A 45 10.49 -35.61 -12.77
N SER A 46 9.69 -36.06 -11.80
CA SER A 46 9.16 -35.19 -10.76
C SER A 46 10.30 -34.72 -9.85
N SER A 47 10.96 -33.65 -10.28
CA SER A 47 12.04 -33.01 -9.54
C SER A 47 11.50 -32.39 -8.25
N VAL A 48 12.38 -32.19 -7.26
CA VAL A 48 12.09 -31.44 -6.02
C VAL A 48 11.40 -30.09 -6.36
N TRP A 49 11.77 -29.47 -7.48
CA TRP A 49 11.15 -28.25 -8.02
C TRP A 49 9.66 -28.41 -8.33
N ALA A 50 9.23 -29.54 -8.88
CA ALA A 50 7.80 -29.79 -9.13
C ALA A 50 7.00 -29.82 -7.81
N GLY A 51 7.58 -30.39 -6.75
CA GLY A 51 7.00 -30.38 -5.41
C GLY A 51 6.84 -28.97 -4.85
N VAL A 52 7.91 -28.16 -4.94
CA VAL A 52 7.88 -26.75 -4.48
C VAL A 52 6.85 -25.94 -5.26
N VAL A 53 6.86 -26.02 -6.59
CA VAL A 53 5.91 -25.30 -7.44
C VAL A 53 4.47 -25.68 -7.10
N ARG A 54 4.20 -26.97 -6.94
CA ARG A 54 2.87 -27.47 -6.55
C ARG A 54 2.42 -26.91 -5.20
N THR A 55 3.29 -26.94 -4.20
CA THR A 55 2.97 -26.43 -2.85
C THR A 55 2.66 -24.92 -2.87
N VAL A 56 3.46 -24.13 -3.60
CA VAL A 56 3.29 -22.67 -3.68
C VAL A 56 2.06 -22.28 -4.48
N SER A 57 1.72 -23.04 -5.52
CA SER A 57 0.59 -22.74 -6.41
C SER A 57 -0.74 -23.39 -5.99
N ALA A 58 -0.71 -24.39 -5.08
CA ALA A 58 -1.91 -25.10 -4.62
C ALA A 58 -3.02 -24.17 -4.08
N PRO A 59 -2.74 -23.11 -3.32
CA PRO A 59 -3.81 -22.22 -2.84
C PRO A 59 -4.56 -21.54 -3.99
N MET A 60 -3.88 -21.14 -5.07
CA MET A 60 -4.54 -20.53 -6.23
C MET A 60 -5.35 -21.55 -7.02
N ALA A 61 -4.84 -22.77 -7.17
CA ALA A 61 -5.59 -23.85 -7.77
C ALA A 61 -6.88 -24.15 -6.96
N ALA A 62 -6.78 -24.19 -5.64
CA ALA A 62 -7.95 -24.40 -4.76
C ALA A 62 -8.98 -23.27 -4.87
N VAL A 63 -8.56 -22.00 -4.87
CA VAL A 63 -9.45 -20.84 -5.05
C VAL A 63 -10.19 -20.91 -6.38
N ARG A 64 -9.49 -21.25 -7.47
CA ARG A 64 -10.10 -21.44 -8.78
C ARG A 64 -11.12 -22.58 -8.78
N GLN A 65 -10.77 -23.73 -8.18
CA GLN A 65 -11.67 -24.87 -8.09
C GLN A 65 -12.93 -24.54 -7.28
N LEU A 66 -12.79 -23.84 -6.16
CA LEU A 66 -13.94 -23.38 -5.36
C LEU A 66 -14.89 -22.47 -6.15
N LEU A 67 -14.34 -21.58 -7.00
CA LEU A 67 -15.16 -20.75 -7.89
C LEU A 67 -15.92 -21.61 -8.90
N PHE A 68 -15.24 -22.56 -9.55
CA PHE A 68 -15.85 -23.44 -10.54
C PHE A 68 -16.91 -24.35 -9.93
N ASP A 69 -16.69 -24.85 -8.70
CA ASP A 69 -17.70 -25.57 -7.94
C ASP A 69 -18.89 -24.68 -7.61
N GLY A 70 -18.63 -23.41 -7.24
CA GLY A 70 -19.66 -22.40 -6.98
C GLY A 70 -20.56 -22.16 -8.21
N TYR A 71 -19.98 -22.12 -9.42
CA TYR A 71 -20.75 -22.00 -10.65
C TYR A 71 -21.69 -23.21 -10.84
N GLN A 72 -21.18 -24.42 -10.63
CA GLN A 72 -22.02 -25.64 -10.75
C GLN A 72 -23.14 -25.73 -9.70
N ARG A 73 -22.87 -25.28 -8.46
CA ARG A 73 -23.89 -25.21 -7.40
C ARG A 73 -25.04 -24.24 -7.72
N THR A 74 -24.67 -23.10 -8.36
CA THR A 74 -25.69 -22.08 -8.73
C THR A 74 -26.44 -22.44 -9.99
N LEU A 75 -25.80 -23.15 -10.91
CA LEU A 75 -26.37 -23.56 -12.21
C LEU A 75 -26.01 -25.02 -12.49
N PRO A 76 -26.61 -25.98 -11.78
CA PRO A 76 -26.40 -27.40 -12.04
C PRO A 76 -26.98 -27.79 -13.41
N ARG A 77 -26.46 -28.85 -14.00
CA ARG A 77 -26.98 -29.39 -15.26
C ARG A 77 -28.39 -29.93 -15.04
N VAL A 78 -29.26 -29.61 -15.98
CA VAL A 78 -30.55 -30.28 -16.10
C VAL A 78 -30.33 -31.46 -17.05
N SER A 79 -30.53 -32.69 -16.55
CA SER A 79 -30.45 -33.89 -17.37
C SER A 79 -31.67 -34.00 -18.30
N GLU A 80 -31.40 -34.07 -19.59
CA GLU A 80 -32.46 -34.20 -20.62
C GLU A 80 -32.49 -35.61 -21.21
N SER A 81 -31.35 -36.29 -21.26
CA SER A 81 -31.24 -37.64 -21.80
C SER A 81 -31.79 -38.70 -20.86
N GLN A 82 -32.55 -39.63 -21.42
CA GLN A 82 -32.96 -40.86 -20.77
C GLN A 82 -32.21 -42.08 -21.33
N ALA A 83 -31.10 -41.86 -22.04
CA ALA A 83 -30.37 -42.91 -22.74
C ALA A 83 -29.45 -43.74 -21.81
N VAL A 84 -29.32 -43.37 -20.55
CA VAL A 84 -28.48 -44.08 -19.56
C VAL A 84 -29.35 -44.63 -18.43
N ALA A 85 -29.11 -45.88 -18.03
CA ALA A 85 -29.67 -46.48 -16.83
C ALA A 85 -28.58 -47.07 -15.95
N VAL A 86 -28.76 -47.01 -14.63
CA VAL A 86 -27.86 -47.59 -13.62
C VAL A 86 -28.55 -48.70 -12.89
N VAL A 87 -28.03 -49.90 -12.95
CA VAL A 87 -28.46 -51.04 -12.15
C VAL A 87 -27.55 -51.15 -10.95
N GLY A 88 -28.02 -50.66 -9.83
CA GLY A 88 -27.25 -50.56 -8.59
C GLY A 88 -27.33 -51.83 -7.74
N ILE A 89 -26.15 -52.29 -7.30
CA ILE A 89 -26.07 -53.22 -6.18
C ILE A 89 -26.22 -52.38 -4.91
N ASP A 90 -27.47 -52.15 -4.52
CA ASP A 90 -27.88 -51.28 -3.45
C ASP A 90 -28.13 -52.05 -2.13
N GLU A 91 -28.53 -51.35 -1.09
CA GLU A 91 -28.80 -51.93 0.24
C GLU A 91 -29.95 -52.96 0.21
N ILE A 92 -30.95 -52.72 -0.66
CA ILE A 92 -32.09 -53.62 -0.81
C ILE A 92 -31.58 -54.93 -1.45
N SER A 93 -30.76 -54.81 -2.46
CA SER A 93 -30.10 -55.96 -3.13
C SER A 93 -29.21 -56.75 -2.18
N LEU A 94 -28.40 -56.06 -1.33
CA LEU A 94 -27.57 -56.72 -0.33
C LEU A 94 -28.41 -57.46 0.72
N LYS A 95 -29.52 -56.89 1.13
CA LYS A 95 -30.44 -57.53 2.10
C LYS A 95 -31.20 -58.73 1.50
N THR A 96 -31.57 -58.65 0.22
CA THR A 96 -32.41 -59.65 -0.42
C THR A 96 -31.64 -60.81 -1.01
N ILE A 97 -30.49 -60.53 -1.64
CA ILE A 97 -29.69 -61.52 -2.39
C ILE A 97 -28.54 -62.04 -1.56
N GLY A 98 -28.00 -61.23 -0.63
CA GLY A 98 -26.90 -61.56 0.24
C GLY A 98 -25.75 -60.53 0.19
N GLN A 99 -24.82 -60.72 1.10
CA GLN A 99 -23.64 -59.83 1.26
C GLN A 99 -22.72 -59.85 0.02
N TRP A 100 -22.20 -58.66 -0.34
CA TRP A 100 -21.16 -58.52 -1.35
C TRP A 100 -19.80 -59.03 -0.82
N PRO A 101 -18.90 -59.65 -1.66
CA PRO A 101 -19.09 -59.91 -3.11
C PRO A 101 -20.00 -61.07 -3.42
N TRP A 102 -20.86 -60.94 -4.44
CA TRP A 102 -21.75 -61.98 -4.89
C TRP A 102 -21.01 -63.05 -5.69
N PRO A 103 -21.47 -64.30 -5.59
CA PRO A 103 -21.04 -65.36 -6.51
C PRO A 103 -21.24 -64.95 -7.99
N ARG A 104 -20.28 -65.32 -8.85
CA ARG A 104 -20.29 -64.95 -10.26
C ARG A 104 -21.54 -65.44 -11.02
N ASN A 105 -22.13 -66.55 -10.59
CA ASN A 105 -23.39 -67.01 -11.16
C ASN A 105 -24.59 -66.03 -10.91
N LYS A 106 -24.52 -65.25 -9.83
CA LYS A 106 -25.53 -64.21 -9.55
C LYS A 106 -25.31 -62.97 -10.44
N LEU A 107 -24.06 -62.61 -10.69
CA LEU A 107 -23.71 -61.57 -11.64
C LEU A 107 -24.10 -61.98 -13.06
N ALA A 108 -23.89 -63.23 -13.45
CA ALA A 108 -24.35 -63.80 -14.73
C ALA A 108 -25.85 -63.67 -14.88
N ALA A 109 -26.62 -64.10 -13.88
CA ALA A 109 -28.08 -63.96 -13.88
C ALA A 109 -28.54 -62.47 -13.98
N LEU A 110 -27.80 -61.54 -13.35
CA LEU A 110 -28.10 -60.12 -13.47
C LEU A 110 -27.86 -59.61 -14.89
N ILE A 111 -26.76 -60.04 -15.55
CA ILE A 111 -26.46 -59.67 -16.93
C ILE A 111 -27.48 -60.26 -17.88
N ASP A 112 -27.83 -61.52 -17.70
CA ASP A 112 -28.90 -62.21 -18.48
C ASP A 112 -30.22 -61.46 -18.36
N ALA A 113 -30.58 -61.02 -17.14
CA ALA A 113 -31.79 -60.26 -16.90
C ALA A 113 -31.73 -58.88 -17.60
N VAL A 114 -30.61 -58.15 -17.54
CA VAL A 114 -30.44 -56.88 -18.27
C VAL A 114 -30.51 -57.11 -19.77
N ALA A 115 -29.82 -58.12 -20.29
CA ALA A 115 -29.75 -58.47 -21.70
C ALA A 115 -31.13 -58.77 -22.29
N SER A 116 -32.06 -59.36 -21.51
CA SER A 116 -33.43 -59.66 -21.97
C SER A 116 -34.20 -58.40 -22.37
N TYR A 117 -33.81 -57.18 -21.91
CA TYR A 117 -34.38 -55.89 -22.30
C TYR A 117 -33.75 -55.28 -23.53
N GLN A 118 -32.75 -55.93 -24.15
CA GLN A 118 -32.04 -55.47 -25.38
C GLN A 118 -31.43 -54.05 -25.19
N PRO A 119 -30.55 -53.84 -24.23
CA PRO A 119 -29.81 -52.59 -24.10
C PRO A 119 -28.84 -52.41 -25.25
N LEU A 120 -28.40 -51.14 -25.51
CA LEU A 120 -27.36 -50.82 -26.49
C LEU A 120 -25.97 -51.33 -26.10
N ALA A 121 -25.67 -51.25 -24.80
CA ALA A 121 -24.48 -51.85 -24.19
C ALA A 121 -24.64 -51.94 -22.68
N ILE A 122 -23.94 -52.92 -22.07
CA ILE A 122 -23.93 -53.19 -20.64
C ILE A 122 -22.51 -52.96 -20.12
N GLY A 123 -22.32 -51.98 -19.25
CA GLY A 123 -21.00 -51.71 -18.62
C GLY A 123 -20.96 -52.23 -17.19
N LEU A 124 -19.92 -52.95 -16.84
CA LEU A 124 -19.71 -53.46 -15.49
C LEU A 124 -18.54 -52.68 -14.84
N ASP A 125 -18.83 -51.87 -13.82
CA ASP A 125 -17.84 -51.23 -12.95
C ASP A 125 -17.55 -52.13 -11.74
N ILE A 126 -17.04 -53.32 -12.05
CA ILE A 126 -16.73 -54.38 -11.09
C ILE A 126 -15.44 -55.06 -11.55
N TYR A 127 -14.45 -55.13 -10.67
CA TYR A 127 -13.17 -55.78 -10.96
C TYR A 127 -13.14 -57.22 -10.46
N MET A 128 -12.71 -58.17 -11.31
CA MET A 128 -12.75 -59.57 -11.05
C MET A 128 -11.40 -60.23 -11.37
N PRO A 129 -10.31 -59.85 -10.63
CA PRO A 129 -8.96 -60.34 -10.95
C PRO A 129 -8.71 -61.76 -10.52
N GLU A 130 -9.49 -62.29 -9.59
CA GLU A 130 -9.31 -63.61 -8.99
C GLU A 130 -10.53 -64.50 -9.28
N PRO A 131 -10.32 -65.86 -9.33
CA PRO A 131 -11.41 -66.81 -9.47
C PRO A 131 -12.42 -66.72 -8.36
N ASP A 132 -13.69 -66.98 -8.68
CA ASP A 132 -14.79 -66.98 -7.70
C ASP A 132 -14.57 -68.07 -6.66
N GLN A 133 -14.34 -67.68 -5.44
CA GLN A 133 -14.09 -68.58 -4.31
C GLN A 133 -15.29 -69.46 -3.94
N THR A 134 -16.46 -69.12 -4.46
CA THR A 134 -17.73 -69.85 -4.26
C THR A 134 -18.02 -70.83 -5.43
N SER A 135 -17.19 -70.82 -6.49
CA SER A 135 -17.30 -71.76 -7.60
C SER A 135 -17.13 -73.19 -7.13
N PRO A 136 -17.91 -74.15 -7.69
CA PRO A 136 -17.84 -75.54 -7.24
C PRO A 136 -16.46 -76.15 -7.20
N GLU A 137 -15.63 -75.88 -8.22
CA GLU A 137 -14.22 -76.33 -8.26
C GLU A 137 -13.33 -75.73 -7.16
N GLN A 138 -13.55 -74.45 -6.76
CA GLN A 138 -12.82 -73.80 -5.68
C GLN A 138 -13.24 -74.37 -4.32
N VAL A 139 -14.53 -74.58 -4.17
CA VAL A 139 -15.10 -75.24 -2.96
C VAL A 139 -14.55 -76.63 -2.79
N ALA A 140 -14.51 -77.41 -3.87
CA ALA A 140 -13.94 -78.78 -3.84
C ALA A 140 -12.45 -78.76 -3.41
N ARG A 141 -11.63 -77.83 -3.96
CA ARG A 141 -10.22 -77.67 -3.64
C ARG A 141 -10.01 -77.20 -2.17
N ARG A 142 -10.81 -76.26 -1.71
CA ARG A 142 -10.63 -75.66 -0.36
C ARG A 142 -11.03 -76.63 0.74
N LEU A 143 -12.07 -77.44 0.55
CA LEU A 143 -12.53 -78.37 1.57
C LEU A 143 -11.64 -79.59 1.68
N GLY A 144 -10.70 -79.85 0.75
CA GLY A 144 -9.79 -81.00 0.79
C GLY A 144 -10.58 -82.31 1.00
N LEU A 145 -11.66 -82.44 0.26
CA LEU A 145 -12.66 -83.46 0.52
C LEU A 145 -12.05 -84.83 0.49
N GLU A 146 -12.17 -85.58 1.59
CA GLU A 146 -11.84 -86.99 1.70
C GLU A 146 -12.82 -87.83 0.88
N ASP A 147 -14.07 -87.34 0.70
CA ASP A 147 -15.05 -87.96 -0.15
C ASP A 147 -14.84 -87.58 -1.62
N ARG A 148 -14.18 -88.52 -2.34
CA ARG A 148 -13.90 -88.35 -3.78
C ARG A 148 -15.17 -88.25 -4.63
N ALA A 149 -16.29 -88.94 -4.26
CA ALA A 149 -17.49 -88.88 -5.04
C ALA A 149 -18.15 -87.48 -4.98
N LEU A 150 -18.12 -86.82 -3.84
CA LEU A 150 -18.60 -85.45 -3.66
C LEU A 150 -17.67 -84.42 -4.36
N ALA A 151 -16.35 -84.61 -4.29
CA ALA A 151 -15.40 -83.78 -5.01
C ALA A 151 -15.62 -83.89 -6.55
N ASP A 152 -15.71 -85.09 -7.08
CA ASP A 152 -16.00 -85.31 -8.49
C ASP A 152 -17.38 -84.76 -8.91
N ALA A 153 -18.40 -84.89 -8.09
CA ALA A 153 -19.69 -84.26 -8.36
C ALA A 153 -19.62 -82.71 -8.45
N LEU A 154 -18.86 -82.05 -7.57
CA LEU A 154 -18.65 -80.59 -7.60
C LEU A 154 -17.83 -80.19 -8.82
N LEU A 155 -16.76 -80.93 -9.16
CA LEU A 155 -15.90 -80.67 -10.34
C LEU A 155 -16.64 -80.82 -11.67
N ASN A 156 -17.71 -81.58 -11.71
CA ASN A 156 -18.58 -81.73 -12.89
C ASN A 156 -19.62 -80.60 -13.06
N LEU A 157 -19.77 -79.72 -12.05
CA LEU A 157 -20.61 -78.57 -12.18
C LEU A 157 -19.88 -77.42 -12.93
N PRO A 158 -20.60 -76.63 -13.73
CA PRO A 158 -19.98 -75.49 -14.43
C PRO A 158 -19.43 -74.48 -13.45
N SER A 159 -18.22 -73.99 -13.75
CA SER A 159 -17.62 -72.87 -13.01
C SER A 159 -18.52 -71.64 -13.03
N HIS A 160 -18.56 -70.92 -11.93
CA HIS A 160 -19.28 -69.64 -11.89
C HIS A 160 -18.65 -68.59 -12.81
N ASP A 161 -17.27 -68.59 -12.94
CA ASP A 161 -16.55 -67.71 -13.85
C ASP A 161 -16.93 -68.03 -15.33
N THR A 162 -16.96 -69.32 -15.71
CA THR A 162 -17.36 -69.75 -17.04
C THR A 162 -18.82 -69.38 -17.34
N ARG A 163 -19.74 -69.52 -16.35
CA ARG A 163 -21.12 -69.08 -16.50
C ARG A 163 -21.23 -67.56 -16.73
N LEU A 164 -20.42 -66.74 -16.00
CA LEU A 164 -20.36 -65.32 -16.19
C LEU A 164 -19.78 -64.97 -17.58
N ALA A 165 -18.73 -65.69 -18.01
CA ALA A 165 -18.18 -65.50 -19.37
C ALA A 165 -19.22 -65.77 -20.46
N HIS A 166 -20.08 -66.79 -20.31
CA HIS A 166 -21.18 -67.06 -21.23
C HIS A 166 -22.20 -65.90 -21.27
N ALA A 167 -22.57 -65.36 -20.11
CA ALA A 167 -23.51 -64.22 -20.04
C ALA A 167 -22.92 -62.96 -20.66
N LEU A 168 -21.61 -62.70 -20.44
CA LEU A 168 -20.91 -61.60 -21.06
C LEU A 168 -20.88 -61.67 -22.58
N ASN A 169 -20.61 -62.87 -23.13
CA ASN A 169 -20.55 -63.09 -24.55
C ASN A 169 -21.93 -63.06 -25.27
N ALA A 170 -23.01 -63.21 -24.51
CA ALA A 170 -24.38 -63.20 -25.04
C ALA A 170 -24.98 -61.79 -25.20
N ALA A 171 -24.32 -60.74 -24.70
CA ALA A 171 -24.79 -59.35 -24.74
C ALA A 171 -23.64 -58.39 -25.03
N PRO A 172 -23.88 -57.19 -25.56
CA PRO A 172 -22.84 -56.18 -25.78
C PRO A 172 -22.31 -55.66 -24.47
N THR A 173 -21.19 -56.21 -23.99
CA THR A 173 -20.66 -55.95 -22.63
C THR A 173 -19.31 -55.26 -22.62
N VAL A 174 -19.08 -54.39 -21.64
CA VAL A 174 -17.83 -53.70 -21.38
C VAL A 174 -17.42 -53.94 -19.92
N LEU A 175 -16.20 -54.43 -19.73
CA LEU A 175 -15.60 -54.61 -18.40
C LEU A 175 -14.76 -53.44 -17.99
N GLY A 176 -14.94 -53.00 -16.74
CA GLY A 176 -14.09 -52.01 -16.12
C GLY A 176 -12.71 -52.55 -15.74
N ALA A 177 -11.70 -51.69 -15.85
CA ALA A 177 -10.34 -51.92 -15.34
C ALA A 177 -9.87 -50.70 -14.54
N ALA A 178 -9.05 -50.88 -13.50
CA ALA A 178 -8.53 -49.78 -12.71
C ALA A 178 -7.04 -49.58 -12.99
N GLY A 179 -6.63 -48.32 -13.25
CA GLY A 179 -5.26 -47.96 -13.44
C GLY A 179 -4.56 -47.62 -12.11
N PHE A 180 -3.31 -48.07 -11.93
CA PHE A 180 -2.50 -47.83 -10.74
C PHE A 180 -1.13 -47.28 -11.10
N SER A 181 -0.56 -46.46 -10.22
CA SER A 181 0.80 -45.93 -10.30
C SER A 181 1.83 -46.84 -9.66
N PHE A 182 1.43 -47.92 -8.99
CA PHE A 182 2.28 -48.88 -8.28
C PHE A 182 1.83 -50.32 -8.59
N GLU A 183 2.79 -51.26 -8.48
CA GLU A 183 2.54 -52.67 -8.69
C GLU A 183 1.92 -53.30 -7.44
N THR A 184 0.94 -54.17 -7.67
CA THR A 184 0.37 -55.05 -6.63
C THR A 184 0.36 -56.50 -7.14
N LEU A 185 0.11 -57.46 -6.26
CA LEU A 185 0.06 -58.89 -6.63
C LEU A 185 -1.01 -59.20 -7.67
N SER A 186 -2.08 -58.38 -7.73
CA SER A 186 -3.22 -58.60 -8.63
C SER A 186 -3.18 -57.69 -9.88
N THR A 187 -2.15 -56.82 -10.02
CA THR A 187 -2.02 -55.98 -11.22
C THR A 187 -1.27 -56.69 -12.34
N SER A 188 -1.64 -56.39 -13.57
CA SER A 188 -0.93 -56.83 -14.77
C SER A 188 -0.40 -55.65 -15.58
N ALA A 189 0.59 -55.93 -16.46
CA ALA A 189 1.13 -54.93 -17.36
C ALA A 189 0.32 -54.78 -18.71
N GLY A 190 -0.75 -55.56 -18.88
CA GLY A 190 -1.50 -55.65 -20.12
C GLY A 190 -3.01 -55.50 -20.00
N LEU A 191 -3.56 -54.75 -20.89
CA LEU A 191 -5.00 -54.61 -21.10
C LEU A 191 -5.31 -55.06 -22.54
N ARG A 192 -6.54 -55.61 -22.77
CA ARG A 192 -6.97 -55.93 -24.15
C ARG A 192 -6.89 -54.68 -25.01
N ILE A 193 -6.25 -54.80 -26.19
CA ILE A 193 -6.10 -53.69 -27.11
C ILE A 193 -7.44 -53.31 -27.74
N VAL A 194 -7.84 -52.07 -27.59
CA VAL A 194 -9.01 -51.46 -28.20
C VAL A 194 -8.53 -50.70 -29.45
N PRO A 195 -9.27 -50.73 -30.58
CA PRO A 195 -8.87 -50.01 -31.80
C PRO A 195 -9.00 -48.49 -31.55
N VAL A 196 -7.85 -47.83 -31.37
CA VAL A 196 -7.72 -46.36 -31.26
C VAL A 196 -6.91 -45.84 -32.43
N GLN A 197 -7.46 -44.86 -33.15
CA GLN A 197 -6.81 -44.18 -34.25
C GLN A 197 -6.36 -42.79 -33.81
N VAL A 198 -5.05 -42.51 -33.89
CA VAL A 198 -4.49 -41.20 -33.55
C VAL A 198 -4.39 -40.35 -34.82
N ARG A 199 -4.96 -39.16 -34.81
CA ARG A 199 -4.83 -38.15 -35.85
C ARG A 199 -3.99 -36.98 -35.37
N GLY A 200 -2.81 -36.79 -35.96
CA GLY A 200 -1.90 -35.67 -35.61
C GLY A 200 -0.66 -36.14 -34.87
N ALA A 201 -0.28 -35.41 -33.83
CA ALA A 201 0.92 -35.71 -33.04
C ALA A 201 0.75 -36.91 -32.11
N ASP A 202 1.84 -37.39 -31.48
CA ASP A 202 1.81 -38.44 -30.47
C ASP A 202 1.08 -37.94 -29.21
N PRO A 203 0.00 -38.60 -28.76
CA PRO A 203 -0.75 -38.23 -27.54
C PRO A 203 -0.03 -38.61 -26.24
N LEU A 204 0.86 -39.62 -26.25
CA LEU A 204 1.44 -40.20 -25.02
C LEU A 204 2.08 -39.17 -24.09
N PRO A 205 2.82 -38.15 -24.53
CA PRO A 205 3.40 -37.14 -23.64
C PRO A 205 2.36 -36.30 -22.88
N TYR A 206 1.13 -36.26 -23.31
CA TYR A 206 0.05 -35.45 -22.74
C TYR A 206 -0.88 -36.26 -21.85
N LEU A 207 -1.01 -37.56 -22.11
CA LEU A 207 -1.96 -38.43 -21.43
C LEU A 207 -1.51 -38.71 -20.00
N ARG A 208 -2.50 -39.09 -19.18
CA ARG A 208 -2.24 -39.67 -17.86
C ARG A 208 -1.71 -41.09 -18.03
N HIS A 209 -0.59 -41.41 -17.39
CA HIS A 209 0.07 -42.70 -17.45
C HIS A 209 -0.30 -43.61 -16.29
N PHE A 210 -0.65 -44.84 -16.60
CA PHE A 210 -0.84 -45.93 -15.66
C PHE A 210 0.13 -47.07 -16.01
N PRO A 211 1.22 -47.27 -15.25
CA PRO A 211 2.16 -48.36 -15.53
C PRO A 211 1.57 -49.74 -15.23
N PHE A 212 0.56 -49.80 -14.37
CA PHE A 212 -0.11 -51.04 -13.96
C PHE A 212 -1.62 -50.92 -14.01
N VAL A 213 -2.29 -52.03 -14.29
CA VAL A 213 -3.75 -52.11 -14.34
C VAL A 213 -4.29 -53.33 -13.59
N LEU A 214 -5.40 -53.17 -12.91
CA LEU A 214 -6.18 -54.26 -12.35
C LEU A 214 -7.27 -54.62 -13.35
N VAL A 215 -7.21 -55.82 -13.87
CA VAL A 215 -8.11 -56.34 -14.89
C VAL A 215 -8.84 -57.57 -14.39
N SER A 216 -9.95 -57.92 -15.04
CA SER A 216 -10.69 -59.14 -14.75
C SER A 216 -9.93 -60.37 -15.27
N LEU A 217 -10.37 -61.58 -14.90
CA LEU A 217 -9.84 -62.85 -15.39
C LEU A 217 -9.77 -62.90 -16.92
N PRO A 218 -8.72 -63.52 -17.52
CA PRO A 218 -8.55 -63.58 -18.96
C PRO A 218 -9.77 -64.13 -19.71
N GLU A 219 -10.45 -65.13 -19.17
CA GLU A 219 -11.67 -65.73 -19.75
C GLU A 219 -12.81 -64.74 -19.84
N LEU A 220 -12.97 -63.84 -18.80
CA LEU A 220 -13.96 -62.77 -18.79
C LEU A 220 -13.61 -61.65 -19.77
N GLN A 221 -12.31 -61.34 -19.89
CA GLN A 221 -11.86 -60.34 -20.81
C GLN A 221 -12.08 -60.75 -22.28
N VAL A 222 -11.93 -62.05 -22.62
CA VAL A 222 -12.15 -62.56 -23.95
C VAL A 222 -13.62 -62.60 -24.26
N ALA A 223 -14.48 -62.91 -23.29
CA ALA A 223 -15.90 -63.01 -23.45
C ALA A 223 -16.62 -61.64 -23.64
N ALA A 224 -16.13 -60.55 -23.05
CA ALA A 224 -16.70 -59.24 -23.21
C ALA A 224 -16.34 -58.58 -24.55
N ASP A 225 -17.21 -57.69 -25.10
CA ASP A 225 -16.94 -56.93 -26.32
C ASP A 225 -15.91 -55.82 -26.14
N GLY A 226 -15.77 -55.30 -24.91
CA GLY A 226 -14.86 -54.23 -24.58
C GLY A 226 -14.30 -54.31 -23.17
N GLN A 227 -13.13 -53.66 -23.01
CA GLN A 227 -12.51 -53.44 -21.69
C GLN A 227 -11.87 -52.07 -21.68
N ALA A 228 -12.06 -51.29 -20.62
CA ALA A 228 -11.54 -49.94 -20.54
C ALA A 228 -11.38 -49.45 -19.11
N LEU A 229 -10.61 -48.34 -18.97
CA LEU A 229 -10.28 -47.74 -17.66
C LEU A 229 -11.49 -47.01 -17.05
N VAL A 230 -11.83 -47.38 -15.81
CA VAL A 230 -12.79 -46.66 -14.95
C VAL A 230 -12.05 -45.65 -14.09
N SER A 231 -11.08 -44.94 -14.64
CA SER A 231 -10.26 -43.99 -13.89
C SER A 231 -11.01 -42.68 -13.72
N ILE A 232 -10.99 -42.15 -12.48
CA ILE A 232 -11.56 -40.85 -12.13
C ILE A 232 -10.43 -39.89 -11.74
N ASP A 233 -10.77 -38.60 -11.54
CA ASP A 233 -9.83 -37.60 -11.07
C ASP A 233 -9.18 -38.02 -9.72
N GLU A 234 -7.89 -37.68 -9.52
CA GLU A 234 -7.18 -37.94 -8.26
C GLU A 234 -7.58 -36.97 -7.15
N ASP A 235 -8.26 -35.89 -7.52
CA ASP A 235 -8.73 -34.91 -6.55
C ASP A 235 -9.78 -35.54 -5.62
N THR A 236 -9.84 -35.10 -4.38
CA THR A 236 -10.88 -35.55 -3.42
C THR A 236 -12.28 -35.26 -3.90
N VAL A 237 -12.47 -34.25 -4.74
CA VAL A 237 -13.70 -33.90 -5.44
C VAL A 237 -13.54 -34.18 -6.92
N VAL A 238 -14.36 -35.04 -7.48
CA VAL A 238 -14.32 -35.42 -8.91
C VAL A 238 -14.91 -34.28 -9.73
N ARG A 239 -14.09 -33.64 -10.53
CA ARG A 239 -14.49 -32.55 -11.45
C ARG A 239 -14.31 -32.90 -12.91
N ARG A 240 -13.44 -33.85 -13.17
CA ARG A 240 -13.04 -34.28 -14.54
C ARG A 240 -13.00 -35.78 -14.65
N ILE A 241 -13.13 -36.22 -15.86
CA ILE A 241 -12.95 -37.64 -16.22
C ILE A 241 -12.04 -37.71 -17.46
N PRO A 242 -11.03 -38.57 -17.47
CA PRO A 242 -10.25 -38.80 -18.66
C PRO A 242 -11.11 -39.58 -19.68
N LEU A 243 -11.12 -39.19 -20.93
CA LEU A 243 -11.70 -39.96 -22.03
C LEU A 243 -10.73 -40.95 -22.63
N VAL A 244 -9.43 -40.63 -22.52
CA VAL A 244 -8.31 -41.50 -22.93
C VAL A 244 -7.18 -41.37 -21.91
N ALA A 245 -6.44 -42.43 -21.71
CA ALA A 245 -5.24 -42.50 -20.88
C ALA A 245 -4.19 -43.40 -21.52
N ALA A 246 -2.97 -43.40 -20.99
CA ALA A 246 -1.90 -44.28 -21.41
C ALA A 246 -1.76 -45.45 -20.41
N VAL A 247 -1.75 -46.67 -20.89
CA VAL A 247 -1.37 -47.86 -20.14
C VAL A 247 -0.09 -48.40 -20.74
N GLY A 248 1.04 -48.21 -20.07
CA GLY A 248 2.35 -48.41 -20.70
C GLY A 248 2.51 -47.47 -21.88
N GLU A 249 2.71 -48.01 -23.08
CA GLU A 249 2.84 -47.26 -24.32
C GLU A 249 1.55 -47.25 -25.17
N LEU A 250 0.45 -47.78 -24.64
CA LEU A 250 -0.81 -47.91 -25.35
C LEU A 250 -1.79 -46.80 -24.96
N VAL A 251 -2.38 -46.16 -25.97
CA VAL A 251 -3.51 -45.23 -25.75
C VAL A 251 -4.76 -46.06 -25.51
N THR A 252 -5.35 -45.91 -24.33
CA THR A 252 -6.48 -46.69 -23.90
C THR A 252 -7.69 -45.80 -23.61
N PRO A 253 -8.89 -46.12 -24.13
CA PRO A 253 -10.09 -45.37 -23.86
C PRO A 253 -10.54 -45.51 -22.42
N SER A 254 -11.31 -44.54 -21.97
CA SER A 254 -12.08 -44.66 -20.72
C SER A 254 -13.30 -45.55 -20.92
N PHE A 255 -13.82 -46.00 -19.78
CA PHE A 255 -15.02 -46.86 -19.73
C PHE A 255 -16.22 -46.25 -20.47
N VAL A 256 -16.44 -44.94 -20.33
CA VAL A 256 -17.56 -44.24 -21.02
C VAL A 256 -17.35 -44.18 -22.53
N MET A 257 -16.13 -44.04 -23.02
CA MET A 257 -15.84 -44.05 -24.49
C MET A 257 -15.98 -45.44 -25.07
N GLU A 258 -15.55 -46.45 -24.33
CA GLU A 258 -15.71 -47.85 -24.75
C GLU A 258 -17.14 -48.29 -24.78
N MET A 259 -17.96 -47.89 -23.80
CA MET A 259 -19.41 -48.08 -23.77
C MET A 259 -20.05 -47.51 -25.05
N LEU A 260 -19.69 -46.30 -25.42
CA LEU A 260 -20.20 -45.68 -26.69
C LEU A 260 -19.71 -46.41 -27.92
N ARG A 261 -18.46 -46.91 -27.96
CA ARG A 261 -17.92 -47.70 -29.07
C ARG A 261 -18.70 -48.99 -29.29
N VAL A 262 -18.90 -49.74 -28.22
CA VAL A 262 -19.64 -50.99 -28.27
C VAL A 262 -21.11 -50.76 -28.67
N ALA A 263 -21.75 -49.74 -28.09
CA ALA A 263 -23.13 -49.36 -28.41
C ALA A 263 -23.33 -48.93 -29.90
N THR A 264 -22.31 -48.43 -30.55
CA THR A 264 -22.32 -47.99 -31.98
C THR A 264 -21.83 -49.02 -32.96
N GLY A 265 -21.67 -50.29 -32.52
CA GLY A 265 -21.24 -51.39 -33.39
C GLY A 265 -19.75 -51.62 -33.53
N GLY A 266 -18.93 -51.11 -32.63
CA GLY A 266 -17.53 -51.53 -32.46
C GLY A 266 -16.48 -50.86 -33.38
N GLY A 267 -16.74 -49.69 -33.90
CA GLY A 267 -15.76 -48.90 -34.70
C GLY A 267 -14.54 -48.46 -33.91
N ALA A 268 -13.57 -47.82 -34.56
CA ALA A 268 -12.40 -47.27 -33.88
C ALA A 268 -12.74 -45.97 -33.15
N ILE A 269 -12.08 -45.76 -32.03
CA ILE A 269 -12.08 -44.46 -31.34
C ILE A 269 -10.99 -43.59 -31.94
N GLU A 270 -11.35 -42.38 -32.37
CA GLU A 270 -10.39 -41.44 -32.97
C GLU A 270 -9.94 -40.39 -31.95
N VAL A 271 -8.63 -40.18 -31.81
CA VAL A 271 -8.01 -39.21 -30.90
C VAL A 271 -7.31 -38.13 -31.72
N GLY A 272 -7.84 -36.93 -31.74
CA GLY A 272 -7.27 -35.78 -32.43
C GLY A 272 -6.25 -35.06 -31.53
N VAL A 273 -5.01 -34.89 -32.00
CA VAL A 273 -3.91 -34.33 -31.24
C VAL A 273 -3.22 -33.22 -32.03
N ASP A 274 -2.94 -32.11 -31.38
CA ASP A 274 -2.13 -31.01 -31.95
C ASP A 274 -0.85 -30.77 -31.11
N GLY A 275 -0.10 -29.72 -31.45
CA GLY A 275 1.12 -29.34 -30.72
C GLY A 275 0.89 -28.89 -29.27
N HIS A 276 -0.37 -28.84 -28.78
CA HIS A 276 -0.74 -28.42 -27.45
C HIS A 276 -1.44 -29.52 -26.63
N GLY A 277 -1.58 -30.72 -27.20
CA GLY A 277 -2.17 -31.88 -26.58
C GLY A 277 -3.39 -32.43 -27.29
N VAL A 278 -4.13 -33.30 -26.61
CA VAL A 278 -5.37 -33.91 -27.12
C VAL A 278 -6.45 -32.82 -27.23
N ARG A 279 -7.13 -32.78 -28.39
CA ARG A 279 -8.19 -31.78 -28.67
C ARG A 279 -9.58 -32.36 -28.68
N SER A 280 -9.68 -33.56 -29.18
CA SER A 280 -10.96 -34.25 -29.32
C SER A 280 -10.77 -35.75 -29.20
N VAL A 281 -11.79 -36.39 -28.66
CA VAL A 281 -11.95 -37.83 -28.74
C VAL A 281 -13.32 -38.09 -29.40
N SER A 282 -13.36 -38.93 -30.41
CA SER A 282 -14.56 -39.20 -31.15
C SER A 282 -14.80 -40.68 -31.33
N VAL A 283 -16.08 -41.03 -31.36
CA VAL A 283 -16.57 -42.37 -31.65
C VAL A 283 -17.82 -42.27 -32.55
N ALA A 284 -17.81 -42.95 -33.69
CA ALA A 284 -18.84 -42.79 -34.70
C ALA A 284 -19.08 -41.30 -35.05
N ASN A 285 -20.28 -40.76 -34.86
CA ASN A 285 -20.61 -39.37 -35.17
C ASN A 285 -20.49 -38.44 -33.97
N LEU A 286 -20.13 -38.94 -32.78
CA LEU A 286 -19.99 -38.15 -31.58
C LEU A 286 -18.54 -37.65 -31.43
N VAL A 287 -18.35 -36.33 -31.51
CA VAL A 287 -17.05 -35.66 -31.29
C VAL A 287 -17.11 -34.90 -29.97
N VAL A 288 -16.27 -35.29 -29.02
CA VAL A 288 -16.13 -34.64 -27.74
C VAL A 288 -14.86 -33.83 -27.68
N GLN A 289 -14.97 -32.51 -27.43
CA GLN A 289 -13.80 -31.67 -27.22
C GLN A 289 -13.22 -31.90 -25.82
N THR A 290 -11.89 -32.05 -25.77
CA THR A 290 -11.20 -32.37 -24.52
C THR A 290 -10.26 -31.24 -24.10
N GLN A 291 -9.80 -31.29 -22.84
CA GLN A 291 -8.62 -30.57 -22.40
C GLN A 291 -7.37 -31.24 -22.95
N SER A 292 -6.22 -30.56 -22.85
CA SER A 292 -4.94 -31.02 -23.43
C SER A 292 -4.49 -32.43 -23.00
N ARG A 293 -5.03 -32.95 -21.91
CA ARG A 293 -4.73 -34.28 -21.38
C ARG A 293 -5.75 -35.36 -21.78
N GLY A 294 -6.69 -35.03 -22.63
CA GLY A 294 -7.74 -35.94 -23.03
C GLY A 294 -8.85 -36.11 -21.99
N ASP A 295 -8.95 -35.19 -21.01
CA ASP A 295 -9.99 -35.14 -19.99
C ASP A 295 -11.08 -34.13 -20.34
N ILE A 296 -12.29 -34.34 -19.80
CA ILE A 296 -13.40 -33.39 -19.86
C ILE A 296 -13.80 -32.92 -18.47
N TRP A 297 -14.26 -31.67 -18.37
CA TRP A 297 -14.93 -31.19 -17.18
C TRP A 297 -16.38 -31.64 -17.19
N LEU A 298 -16.81 -32.28 -16.08
CA LEU A 298 -18.18 -32.70 -15.93
C LEU A 298 -19.07 -31.56 -15.47
N HIS A 299 -20.23 -31.44 -16.05
CA HIS A 299 -21.32 -30.62 -15.57
C HIS A 299 -22.31 -31.50 -14.84
N PHE A 300 -22.29 -31.45 -13.51
CA PHE A 300 -23.10 -32.38 -12.69
C PHE A 300 -24.56 -31.97 -12.62
N ALA A 301 -25.44 -32.95 -12.64
CA ALA A 301 -26.86 -32.86 -12.32
C ALA A 301 -27.08 -33.34 -10.86
N PRO A 302 -27.97 -32.71 -10.07
CA PRO A 302 -28.30 -33.16 -8.72
C PRO A 302 -28.89 -34.55 -8.68
N GLU A 303 -28.53 -35.36 -7.68
CA GLU A 303 -28.97 -36.74 -7.53
C GLU A 303 -30.51 -36.86 -7.28
N GLU A 304 -31.10 -35.90 -6.59
CA GLU A 304 -32.50 -35.94 -6.17
C GLU A 304 -33.50 -35.44 -7.24
N GLN A 305 -33.07 -34.92 -8.38
CA GLN A 305 -33.99 -34.42 -9.40
C GLN A 305 -34.51 -35.53 -10.31
N GLY A 306 -35.83 -35.62 -10.41
CA GLY A 306 -36.74 -36.54 -11.08
C GLY A 306 -36.22 -37.56 -12.09
N ILE A 307 -35.27 -37.18 -12.99
CA ILE A 307 -34.72 -38.07 -14.02
C ILE A 307 -33.61 -38.95 -13.43
N THR A 308 -32.73 -38.41 -12.60
CA THR A 308 -31.65 -39.17 -11.94
C THR A 308 -32.20 -40.28 -11.04
N ARG A 309 -33.28 -40.01 -10.33
CA ARG A 309 -33.98 -41.03 -9.51
C ARG A 309 -34.63 -42.13 -10.35
N ARG A 310 -35.17 -41.80 -11.55
CA ARG A 310 -35.79 -42.77 -12.47
C ARG A 310 -34.76 -43.64 -13.21
N ARG A 311 -33.52 -43.19 -13.30
CA ARG A 311 -32.41 -43.90 -13.92
C ARG A 311 -31.89 -45.04 -13.06
N ASN A 312 -31.95 -44.93 -11.73
CA ASN A 312 -31.36 -45.88 -10.80
C ASN A 312 -32.37 -46.99 -10.49
N ILE A 313 -32.00 -48.22 -10.82
CA ILE A 313 -32.78 -49.45 -10.70
C ILE A 313 -32.06 -50.37 -9.72
N SER A 314 -32.78 -50.93 -8.76
CA SER A 314 -32.21 -51.92 -7.83
C SER A 314 -31.96 -53.25 -8.56
N ALA A 315 -30.79 -53.84 -8.37
CA ALA A 315 -30.47 -55.16 -8.92
C ALA A 315 -31.43 -56.25 -8.43
N SER A 316 -31.92 -56.15 -7.20
CA SER A 316 -32.93 -57.08 -6.65
C SER A 316 -34.30 -56.95 -7.31
N GLU A 317 -34.74 -55.71 -7.63
CA GLU A 317 -36.03 -55.50 -8.35
C GLU A 317 -35.95 -56.02 -9.77
N LEU A 318 -34.81 -55.83 -10.44
CA LEU A 318 -34.58 -56.36 -11.78
C LEU A 318 -34.62 -57.90 -11.79
N LEU A 319 -33.88 -58.52 -10.86
CA LEU A 319 -33.88 -60.01 -10.76
C LEU A 319 -35.27 -60.62 -10.37
N ALA A 320 -36.08 -59.84 -9.69
CA ALA A 320 -37.47 -60.22 -9.35
C ALA A 320 -38.44 -60.00 -10.52
N GLY A 321 -37.99 -59.40 -11.64
CA GLY A 321 -38.85 -59.10 -12.80
C GLY A 321 -39.85 -57.98 -12.61
N ASN A 322 -39.63 -57.12 -11.60
CA ASN A 322 -40.54 -56.01 -11.20
C ASN A 322 -40.27 -54.68 -11.94
N ILE A 323 -39.70 -54.70 -13.14
CA ILE A 323 -39.32 -53.53 -13.86
C ILE A 323 -40.07 -53.41 -15.20
N ALA A 324 -40.48 -52.17 -15.52
CA ALA A 324 -41.11 -51.87 -16.80
C ALA A 324 -40.11 -52.06 -17.97
N GLY A 325 -40.52 -52.65 -19.08
CA GLY A 325 -39.66 -52.95 -20.23
C GLY A 325 -38.95 -51.76 -20.82
N GLU A 326 -39.56 -50.57 -20.81
CA GLU A 326 -38.99 -49.33 -21.31
C GLU A 326 -37.84 -48.79 -20.43
N ALA A 327 -37.64 -49.34 -19.24
CA ALA A 327 -36.66 -48.85 -18.31
C ALA A 327 -35.21 -49.09 -18.78
N LEU A 328 -34.95 -50.18 -19.52
CA LEU A 328 -33.61 -50.59 -19.99
C LEU A 328 -33.48 -50.71 -21.51
N ALA A 329 -34.60 -50.88 -22.22
CA ALA A 329 -34.61 -51.11 -23.67
C ALA A 329 -33.96 -49.95 -24.45
N GLY A 330 -32.98 -50.28 -25.29
CA GLY A 330 -32.28 -49.30 -26.15
C GLY A 330 -31.43 -48.29 -25.36
N LYS A 331 -31.06 -48.59 -24.12
CA LYS A 331 -30.24 -47.69 -23.26
C LYS A 331 -28.83 -48.23 -23.06
N LEU A 332 -27.94 -47.35 -22.62
CA LEU A 332 -26.66 -47.70 -22.06
C LEU A 332 -26.87 -48.05 -20.59
N VAL A 333 -26.65 -49.29 -20.23
CA VAL A 333 -26.89 -49.82 -18.88
C VAL A 333 -25.57 -49.97 -18.14
N LEU A 334 -25.43 -49.34 -16.99
CA LEU A 334 -24.26 -49.42 -16.11
C LEU A 334 -24.62 -50.28 -14.88
N ILE A 335 -23.80 -51.27 -14.60
CA ILE A 335 -23.92 -52.13 -13.40
C ILE A 335 -22.80 -51.83 -12.45
N GLY A 336 -23.10 -51.44 -11.21
CA GLY A 336 -22.07 -51.11 -10.22
C GLY A 336 -22.61 -51.08 -8.79
N LEU A 337 -21.69 -50.75 -7.87
CA LEU A 337 -21.92 -50.72 -6.45
C LEU A 337 -22.54 -49.37 -6.05
N THR A 338 -23.73 -49.37 -5.48
CA THR A 338 -24.41 -48.14 -5.03
C THR A 338 -24.76 -48.15 -3.54
N GLY A 339 -24.65 -49.31 -2.87
CA GLY A 339 -24.98 -49.48 -1.44
C GLY A 339 -24.05 -48.72 -0.51
N LEU A 340 -24.59 -48.16 0.58
CA LEU A 340 -23.79 -47.55 1.64
C LEU A 340 -22.84 -48.60 2.29
N GLY A 341 -21.57 -48.23 2.47
CA GLY A 341 -20.58 -49.14 3.06
C GLY A 341 -19.76 -49.95 2.06
N LEU A 342 -20.02 -49.87 0.75
CA LEU A 342 -19.22 -50.53 -0.30
C LEU A 342 -18.01 -49.72 -0.77
N ASN A 343 -17.63 -48.65 -0.06
CA ASN A 343 -16.42 -47.81 -0.20
C ASN A 343 -16.16 -47.16 -1.58
N ASP A 344 -17.13 -47.15 -2.49
CA ASP A 344 -16.97 -46.50 -3.81
C ASP A 344 -17.77 -45.20 -3.93
N ARG A 345 -17.70 -44.36 -2.89
CA ARG A 345 -18.34 -43.04 -2.94
C ARG A 345 -17.34 -41.92 -3.13
N ARG A 346 -17.67 -40.94 -3.98
CA ARG A 346 -16.84 -39.82 -4.35
C ARG A 346 -17.58 -38.49 -4.17
N ALA A 347 -16.90 -37.48 -3.71
CA ALA A 347 -17.48 -36.15 -3.60
C ALA A 347 -17.57 -35.48 -4.98
N THR A 348 -18.64 -34.72 -5.21
CA THR A 348 -18.87 -33.91 -6.41
C THR A 348 -18.82 -32.43 -6.12
N PRO A 349 -18.66 -31.55 -7.13
CA PRO A 349 -18.76 -30.10 -6.98
C PRO A 349 -20.05 -29.61 -6.34
N LEU A 350 -21.14 -30.34 -6.48
CA LEU A 350 -22.43 -30.00 -5.85
C LEU A 350 -22.44 -30.16 -4.34
N GLY A 351 -21.40 -30.80 -3.77
CA GLY A 351 -21.29 -31.10 -2.35
C GLY A 351 -21.91 -32.44 -1.94
N GLU A 352 -22.41 -33.20 -2.92
CA GLU A 352 -22.96 -34.54 -2.75
C GLU A 352 -21.85 -35.60 -2.79
N SER A 353 -22.08 -36.71 -2.11
CA SER A 353 -21.25 -37.91 -2.21
C SER A 353 -22.00 -38.98 -2.97
N VAL A 354 -21.58 -39.26 -4.18
CA VAL A 354 -22.23 -40.19 -5.11
C VAL A 354 -21.40 -41.45 -5.33
N ALA A 355 -22.05 -42.53 -5.77
CA ALA A 355 -21.35 -43.78 -6.15
C ALA A 355 -20.48 -43.57 -7.39
N GLY A 356 -19.33 -44.26 -7.51
CA GLY A 356 -18.41 -44.11 -8.66
C GLY A 356 -19.11 -44.38 -9.98
N ILE A 357 -19.98 -45.38 -10.06
CA ILE A 357 -20.76 -45.69 -11.26
C ILE A 357 -21.72 -44.56 -11.66
N GLU A 358 -22.22 -43.78 -10.71
CA GLU A 358 -23.07 -42.62 -10.97
C GLU A 358 -22.29 -41.51 -11.70
N ILE A 359 -20.99 -41.35 -11.40
CA ILE A 359 -20.12 -40.41 -12.11
C ILE A 359 -19.94 -40.80 -13.57
N GLN A 360 -19.80 -42.12 -13.84
CA GLN A 360 -19.72 -42.63 -15.21
C GLN A 360 -21.06 -42.40 -15.95
N ALA A 361 -22.19 -42.59 -15.29
CA ALA A 361 -23.51 -42.31 -15.85
C ALA A 361 -23.68 -40.82 -16.18
N GLN A 362 -23.28 -39.92 -15.27
CA GLN A 362 -23.32 -38.48 -15.49
C GLN A 362 -22.40 -38.02 -16.64
N ALA A 363 -21.26 -38.69 -16.81
CA ALA A 363 -20.35 -38.42 -17.92
C ALA A 363 -20.97 -38.81 -19.27
N LEU A 364 -21.58 -40.02 -19.35
CA LEU A 364 -22.31 -40.47 -20.55
C LEU A 364 -23.44 -39.51 -20.92
N GLU A 365 -24.29 -39.17 -19.97
CA GLU A 365 -25.37 -38.21 -20.19
C GLU A 365 -24.88 -36.86 -20.65
N SER A 366 -23.83 -36.32 -19.99
CA SER A 366 -23.25 -35.04 -20.34
C SER A 366 -22.72 -35.01 -21.77
N MET A 367 -22.15 -36.12 -22.24
CA MET A 367 -21.68 -36.28 -23.61
C MET A 367 -22.82 -36.40 -24.62
N LEU A 368 -23.86 -37.17 -24.30
CA LEU A 368 -25.02 -37.35 -25.16
C LEU A 368 -25.90 -36.10 -25.26
N ASP A 369 -26.01 -35.33 -24.16
CA ASP A 369 -26.67 -34.03 -24.13
C ASP A 369 -25.84 -32.92 -24.78
N GLY A 370 -24.56 -33.18 -25.09
CA GLY A 370 -23.63 -32.15 -25.58
C GLY A 370 -23.32 -31.03 -24.57
N ARG A 371 -23.60 -31.28 -23.28
CA ARG A 371 -23.48 -30.30 -22.19
C ARG A 371 -22.30 -30.62 -21.26
N PHE A 372 -21.11 -30.29 -21.69
CA PHE A 372 -19.90 -30.39 -20.89
C PHE A 372 -19.24 -29.03 -20.72
N LEU A 373 -18.48 -28.85 -19.66
CA LEU A 373 -17.80 -27.60 -19.37
C LEU A 373 -16.47 -27.54 -20.15
N LEU A 374 -16.18 -26.38 -20.68
CA LEU A 374 -14.97 -26.15 -21.47
C LEU A 374 -14.10 -25.09 -20.82
N ARG A 375 -12.80 -25.35 -20.80
CA ARG A 375 -11.78 -24.33 -20.53
C ARG A 375 -10.86 -24.26 -21.75
N PRO A 376 -11.18 -23.43 -22.78
CA PRO A 376 -10.38 -23.32 -24.00
C PRO A 376 -8.91 -23.03 -23.66
N TRP A 377 -7.97 -23.60 -24.38
CA TRP A 377 -6.52 -23.45 -24.12
C TRP A 377 -6.02 -22.01 -24.15
N TRP A 378 -6.67 -21.15 -24.92
CA TRP A 378 -6.35 -19.72 -25.01
C TRP A 378 -6.90 -18.90 -23.83
N MET A 379 -7.88 -19.41 -23.06
CA MET A 379 -8.51 -18.72 -21.94
C MET A 379 -7.48 -18.25 -20.90
N LYS A 380 -6.54 -19.10 -20.55
CA LYS A 380 -5.45 -18.76 -19.63
C LYS A 380 -4.63 -17.54 -20.08
N TRP A 381 -4.39 -17.40 -21.39
CA TRP A 381 -3.64 -16.28 -21.93
C TRP A 381 -4.42 -14.97 -21.87
N VAL A 382 -5.74 -15.03 -22.07
CA VAL A 382 -6.65 -13.88 -21.86
C VAL A 382 -6.67 -13.47 -20.40
N GLU A 383 -6.77 -14.43 -19.49
CA GLU A 383 -6.73 -14.19 -18.03
C GLU A 383 -5.40 -13.54 -17.61
N PHE A 384 -4.25 -14.01 -18.11
CA PHE A 384 -2.96 -13.41 -17.85
C PHE A 384 -2.83 -12.00 -18.43
N ALA A 385 -3.29 -11.79 -19.66
CA ALA A 385 -3.27 -10.48 -20.29
C ALA A 385 -4.13 -9.47 -19.50
N LEU A 386 -5.33 -9.87 -19.08
CA LEU A 386 -6.21 -9.05 -18.23
C LEU A 386 -5.58 -8.76 -16.87
N MET A 387 -4.96 -9.76 -16.24
CA MET A 387 -4.30 -9.61 -14.95
C MET A 387 -3.14 -8.61 -15.03
N ILE A 388 -2.29 -8.72 -16.07
CA ILE A 388 -1.18 -7.80 -16.29
C ILE A 388 -1.70 -6.40 -16.64
N ALA A 389 -2.64 -6.27 -17.56
CA ALA A 389 -3.16 -4.97 -18.00
C ALA A 389 -3.83 -4.19 -16.86
N ILE A 390 -4.73 -4.85 -16.13
CA ILE A 390 -5.43 -4.25 -14.98
C ILE A 390 -4.44 -3.98 -13.84
N GLY A 391 -3.50 -4.90 -13.58
CA GLY A 391 -2.46 -4.74 -12.56
C GLY A 391 -1.55 -3.54 -12.84
N LEU A 392 -1.08 -3.37 -14.07
CA LEU A 392 -0.28 -2.21 -14.50
C LEU A 392 -1.09 -0.91 -14.39
N TRP A 393 -2.35 -0.93 -14.80
CA TRP A 393 -3.25 0.21 -14.63
C TRP A 393 -3.42 0.59 -13.14
N MET A 394 -3.56 -0.40 -12.24
CA MET A 394 -3.62 -0.16 -10.79
C MET A 394 -2.32 0.43 -10.26
N ILE A 395 -1.16 -0.09 -10.66
CA ILE A 395 0.17 0.40 -10.27
C ILE A 395 0.37 1.87 -10.71
N TRP A 396 -0.18 2.24 -11.87
CA TRP A 396 -0.12 3.61 -12.35
C TRP A 396 -1.14 4.52 -11.64
N MET A 397 -2.40 4.11 -11.51
CA MET A 397 -3.50 4.94 -11.05
C MET A 397 -3.51 5.14 -9.53
N VAL A 398 -3.34 4.05 -8.73
CA VAL A 398 -3.53 4.10 -7.27
C VAL A 398 -2.58 5.09 -6.60
N PRO A 399 -1.25 5.07 -6.83
CA PRO A 399 -0.35 6.04 -6.23
C PRO A 399 -0.62 7.48 -6.66
N ASN A 400 -1.04 7.69 -7.93
CA ASN A 400 -1.37 9.04 -8.43
C ASN A 400 -2.62 9.63 -7.76
N VAL A 401 -3.65 8.81 -7.51
CA VAL A 401 -4.86 9.25 -6.80
C VAL A 401 -4.56 9.51 -5.33
N LEU A 402 -3.74 8.70 -4.68
CA LEU A 402 -3.32 8.89 -3.29
C LEU A 402 -2.43 10.12 -3.14
N ALA A 403 -1.52 10.39 -4.09
CA ALA A 403 -0.62 11.55 -4.08
C ALA A 403 -1.34 12.89 -4.20
N ARG A 404 -2.28 12.99 -5.13
CA ARG A 404 -3.10 14.21 -5.33
C ARG A 404 -4.00 14.53 -4.14
N SER A 405 -3.98 13.69 -3.11
CA SER A 405 -4.78 13.82 -1.89
C SER A 405 -4.03 14.46 -0.72
N GLY A 406 -2.84 14.97 -0.92
CA GLY A 406 -2.03 15.69 0.05
C GLY A 406 -2.72 16.97 0.55
N GLY A 407 -3.47 16.86 1.62
CA GLY A 407 -4.20 17.96 2.27
C GLY A 407 -5.64 17.56 2.65
N VAL A 408 -5.83 17.22 3.94
CA VAL A 408 -7.10 17.40 4.68
C VAL A 408 -8.37 16.67 4.21
N ARG A 409 -8.39 15.46 3.66
CA ARG A 409 -9.64 14.65 3.72
C ARG A 409 -9.43 13.14 3.62
N ARG A 410 -9.70 12.43 4.71
CA ARG A 410 -9.76 10.95 4.87
C ARG A 410 -10.73 10.19 3.91
N ARG A 411 -11.41 10.84 2.97
CA ARG A 411 -12.48 10.23 2.14
C ARG A 411 -12.01 9.60 0.82
N ARG A 412 -10.79 9.86 0.34
CA ARG A 412 -10.33 9.40 -0.99
C ARG A 412 -9.75 7.98 -1.08
N PRO A 413 -9.14 7.37 -0.04
CA PRO A 413 -8.77 5.94 -0.12
C PRO A 413 -9.99 5.03 -0.30
N ARG A 414 -11.18 5.42 0.21
CA ARG A 414 -12.43 4.71 -0.04
C ARG A 414 -12.82 4.65 -1.52
N ARG A 415 -12.55 5.68 -2.31
CA ARG A 415 -12.85 5.68 -3.75
C ARG A 415 -12.01 4.67 -4.52
N VAL A 416 -10.74 4.55 -4.23
CA VAL A 416 -9.87 3.55 -4.87
C VAL A 416 -10.34 2.14 -4.51
N GLY A 417 -10.71 1.90 -3.25
CA GLY A 417 -11.32 0.62 -2.85
C GLY A 417 -12.55 0.29 -3.67
N TRP A 418 -13.47 1.22 -3.85
CA TRP A 418 -14.68 1.01 -4.66
C TRP A 418 -14.38 0.67 -6.13
N TRP A 419 -13.37 1.30 -6.75
CA TRP A 419 -12.96 0.97 -8.12
C TRP A 419 -12.46 -0.48 -8.23
N VAL A 420 -11.58 -0.90 -7.30
CA VAL A 420 -11.06 -2.27 -7.31
C VAL A 420 -12.17 -3.29 -7.00
N THR A 421 -13.05 -2.99 -6.04
CA THR A 421 -14.23 -3.83 -5.75
C THR A 421 -15.13 -3.94 -6.98
N GLY A 422 -15.33 -2.85 -7.73
CA GLY A 422 -16.09 -2.86 -8.98
C GLY A 422 -15.45 -3.74 -10.05
N ILE A 423 -14.13 -3.69 -10.20
CA ILE A 423 -13.38 -4.55 -11.14
C ILE A 423 -13.53 -6.02 -10.75
N ILE A 424 -13.38 -6.35 -9.46
CA ILE A 424 -13.55 -7.71 -8.95
C ILE A 424 -14.97 -8.20 -9.24
N ALA A 425 -15.97 -7.39 -8.93
CA ALA A 425 -17.38 -7.74 -9.20
C ALA A 425 -17.64 -7.98 -10.70
N CYS A 426 -17.08 -7.14 -11.57
CA CYS A 426 -17.18 -7.32 -13.03
C CYS A 426 -16.51 -8.62 -13.51
N LEU A 427 -15.33 -8.97 -12.98
CA LEU A 427 -14.63 -10.20 -13.37
C LEU A 427 -15.39 -11.46 -12.92
N LEU A 428 -15.92 -11.46 -11.70
CA LEU A 428 -16.74 -12.56 -11.21
C LEU A 428 -18.07 -12.68 -11.99
N ALA A 429 -18.72 -11.56 -12.28
CA ALA A 429 -19.92 -11.52 -13.09
C ALA A 429 -19.66 -11.98 -14.54
N LEU A 430 -18.51 -11.58 -15.14
CA LEU A 430 -18.10 -12.06 -16.45
C LEU A 430 -17.90 -13.58 -16.46
N GLY A 431 -17.21 -14.11 -15.43
CA GLY A 431 -17.02 -15.56 -15.30
C GLY A 431 -18.34 -16.32 -15.16
N TRP A 432 -19.25 -15.80 -14.33
CA TRP A 432 -20.57 -16.38 -14.18
C TRP A 432 -21.40 -16.32 -15.48
N TRP A 433 -21.35 -15.22 -16.22
CA TRP A 433 -22.02 -15.06 -17.51
C TRP A 433 -21.46 -16.01 -18.58
N LEU A 434 -20.12 -16.16 -18.66
CA LEU A 434 -19.48 -17.10 -19.58
C LEU A 434 -19.87 -18.56 -19.26
N PHE A 435 -19.93 -18.89 -17.98
CA PHE A 435 -20.40 -20.21 -17.54
C PHE A 435 -21.86 -20.45 -17.95
N TRP A 436 -22.74 -19.49 -17.65
CA TRP A 436 -24.18 -19.63 -17.98
C TRP A 436 -24.42 -19.70 -19.50
N SER A 437 -23.75 -18.87 -20.31
CA SER A 437 -24.04 -18.73 -21.74
C SER A 437 -23.32 -19.73 -22.63
N ARG A 438 -22.14 -20.19 -22.21
CA ARG A 438 -21.24 -21.01 -23.04
C ARG A 438 -20.71 -22.27 -22.35
N GLY A 439 -20.93 -22.44 -21.06
CA GLY A 439 -20.29 -23.48 -20.26
C GLY A 439 -18.77 -23.27 -20.11
N TRP A 440 -18.28 -22.04 -20.27
CA TRP A 440 -16.84 -21.73 -20.19
C TRP A 440 -16.39 -21.42 -18.77
N LEU A 441 -15.26 -22.01 -18.38
CA LEU A 441 -14.64 -21.83 -17.08
C LEU A 441 -13.59 -20.72 -17.11
N PHE A 442 -13.95 -19.54 -16.59
CA PHE A 442 -13.09 -18.35 -16.50
C PHE A 442 -12.65 -18.14 -15.04
N ASP A 443 -11.33 -17.96 -14.80
CA ASP A 443 -10.77 -17.80 -13.46
C ASP A 443 -10.78 -16.33 -12.98
N GLY A 444 -11.95 -15.82 -12.67
CA GLY A 444 -12.10 -14.52 -12.03
C GLY A 444 -11.63 -14.47 -10.58
N ALA A 445 -11.54 -15.61 -9.89
CA ALA A 445 -11.20 -15.65 -8.47
C ALA A 445 -9.70 -15.43 -8.21
N SER A 446 -8.82 -16.11 -8.94
CA SER A 446 -7.36 -15.91 -8.81
C SER A 446 -6.98 -14.46 -9.12
N MET A 447 -7.57 -13.86 -10.18
CA MET A 447 -7.37 -12.46 -10.50
C MET A 447 -7.86 -11.54 -9.38
N SER A 448 -9.02 -11.82 -8.79
CA SER A 448 -9.61 -11.03 -7.70
C SER A 448 -8.71 -11.02 -6.45
N VAL A 449 -8.17 -12.17 -6.08
CA VAL A 449 -7.21 -12.30 -4.97
C VAL A 449 -5.94 -11.50 -5.27
N GLY A 450 -5.41 -11.60 -6.51
CA GLY A 450 -4.25 -10.84 -6.95
C GLY A 450 -4.45 -9.33 -6.86
N PHE A 451 -5.59 -8.83 -7.33
CA PHE A 451 -5.90 -7.40 -7.30
C PHE A 451 -6.14 -6.88 -5.89
N ALA A 452 -6.80 -7.66 -5.03
CA ALA A 452 -6.96 -7.30 -3.62
C ALA A 452 -5.62 -7.20 -2.89
N ALA A 453 -4.73 -8.17 -3.10
CA ALA A 453 -3.38 -8.18 -2.52
C ALA A 453 -2.50 -7.06 -3.10
N LEU A 454 -2.58 -6.80 -4.41
CA LEU A 454 -1.88 -5.69 -5.07
C LEU A 454 -2.34 -4.33 -4.51
N LEU A 455 -3.66 -4.14 -4.33
CA LEU A 455 -4.20 -2.94 -3.71
C LEU A 455 -3.68 -2.76 -2.28
N ALA A 456 -3.70 -3.80 -1.47
CA ALA A 456 -3.18 -3.77 -0.10
C ALA A 456 -1.70 -3.38 -0.07
N SER A 457 -0.88 -3.95 -0.97
CA SER A 457 0.54 -3.61 -1.13
C SER A 457 0.75 -2.15 -1.52
N LEU A 458 -0.01 -1.64 -2.50
CA LEU A 458 0.08 -0.25 -2.96
C LEU A 458 -0.36 0.76 -1.89
N VAL A 459 -1.42 0.46 -1.16
CA VAL A 459 -1.90 1.33 -0.06
C VAL A 459 -0.90 1.32 1.09
N SER A 460 -0.40 0.15 1.49
CA SER A 460 0.58 0.02 2.58
C SER A 460 1.89 0.75 2.25
N SER A 461 2.45 0.57 1.04
CA SER A 461 3.67 1.27 0.62
C SER A 461 3.47 2.78 0.57
N SER A 462 2.33 3.26 0.05
CA SER A 462 2.02 4.69 0.01
C SER A 462 1.86 5.31 1.40
N THR A 463 1.28 4.60 2.36
CA THR A 463 1.13 5.10 3.75
C THR A 463 2.47 5.18 4.47
N ILE A 464 3.34 4.18 4.28
CA ILE A 464 4.69 4.17 4.88
C ILE A 464 5.53 5.34 4.35
N GLU A 465 5.48 5.63 3.04
CA GLU A 465 6.23 6.75 2.46
C GLU A 465 5.71 8.10 2.96
N VAL A 466 4.39 8.31 2.98
CA VAL A 466 3.80 9.55 3.53
C VAL A 466 4.19 9.75 4.99
N GLU A 467 4.22 8.70 5.78
CA GLU A 467 4.64 8.79 7.19
C GLU A 467 6.13 9.15 7.32
N ARG A 468 7.00 8.59 6.47
CA ARG A 468 8.42 8.94 6.42
C ARG A 468 8.64 10.40 6.04
N ASP A 469 7.93 10.88 5.00
CA ASP A 469 8.02 12.28 4.56
C ASP A 469 7.53 13.24 5.64
N ASN A 470 6.42 12.92 6.32
CA ASN A 470 5.91 13.72 7.43
C ASN A 470 6.89 13.79 8.61
N ARG A 471 7.54 12.67 8.96
CA ARG A 471 8.57 12.66 10.01
C ARG A 471 9.77 13.51 9.62
N ARG A 472 10.22 13.42 8.36
CA ARG A 472 11.32 14.22 7.85
C ARG A 472 11.03 15.73 7.92
N LEU A 473 9.85 16.14 7.41
CA LEU A 473 9.38 17.52 7.48
C LEU A 473 9.23 18.02 8.92
N ALA A 474 8.79 17.16 9.85
CA ALA A 474 8.67 17.51 11.26
C ALA A 474 10.05 17.78 11.89
N LEU A 475 11.05 16.95 11.58
CA LEU A 475 12.43 17.14 12.05
C LEU A 475 13.04 18.42 11.48
N GLU A 476 12.89 18.69 10.18
CA GLU A 476 13.39 19.94 9.55
C GLU A 476 12.74 21.18 10.20
N ARG A 477 11.44 21.16 10.46
CA ARG A 477 10.74 22.25 11.15
C ARG A 477 11.22 22.44 12.58
N GLN A 478 11.53 21.34 13.27
CA GLN A 478 12.06 21.42 14.64
C GLN A 478 13.45 22.06 14.64
N GLN A 479 14.35 21.65 13.75
CA GLN A 479 15.67 22.22 13.63
C GLN A 479 15.65 23.73 13.35
N LEU A 480 14.79 24.15 12.39
CA LEU A 480 14.61 25.57 12.09
C LEU A 480 14.07 26.36 13.30
N ARG A 481 13.18 25.80 14.11
CA ARG A 481 12.69 26.45 15.32
C ARG A 481 13.78 26.58 16.41
N GLU A 482 14.59 25.54 16.59
CA GLU A 482 15.69 25.53 17.54
C GLU A 482 16.75 26.59 17.17
N GLU A 483 17.08 26.67 15.87
CA GLU A 483 18.04 27.67 15.36
C GLU A 483 17.49 29.11 15.51
N SER A 484 16.22 29.32 15.18
CA SER A 484 15.57 30.63 15.35
C SER A 484 15.51 31.03 16.84
N ALA A 485 15.20 30.12 17.75
CA ALA A 485 15.16 30.39 19.18
C ALA A 485 16.56 30.71 19.74
N ARG A 486 17.59 30.02 19.24
CA ARG A 486 18.98 30.33 19.65
C ARG A 486 19.38 31.73 19.24
N LEU A 487 19.14 32.11 17.98
CA LEU A 487 19.46 33.43 17.47
C LEU A 487 18.72 34.54 18.26
N ALA A 488 17.45 34.35 18.54
CA ALA A 488 16.68 35.29 19.36
C ALA A 488 17.26 35.44 20.77
N GLY A 489 17.70 34.34 21.38
CA GLY A 489 18.36 34.37 22.69
C GLY A 489 19.70 35.10 22.69
N GLU A 490 20.51 34.96 21.64
CA GLU A 490 21.79 35.69 21.47
C GLU A 490 21.54 37.18 21.31
N MET A 491 20.52 37.59 20.55
CA MET A 491 20.17 39.02 20.36
C MET A 491 19.66 39.66 21.66
N GLU A 492 18.82 38.99 22.43
CA GLU A 492 18.35 39.48 23.72
C GLU A 492 19.47 39.61 24.73
N ALA A 493 20.49 38.74 24.68
CA ALA A 493 21.69 38.87 25.48
C ALA A 493 22.49 40.12 25.08
N ALA A 494 22.67 40.38 23.78
CA ALA A 494 23.34 41.58 23.26
C ALA A 494 22.63 42.85 23.70
N ARG A 495 21.29 42.91 23.63
CA ARG A 495 20.47 44.02 24.12
C ARG A 495 20.73 44.34 25.61
N ARG A 496 20.71 43.31 26.45
CA ARG A 496 20.95 43.49 27.87
C ARG A 496 22.35 44.07 28.18
N ILE A 497 23.36 43.65 27.45
CA ILE A 497 24.74 44.16 27.58
C ILE A 497 24.77 45.62 27.15
N GLN A 498 24.17 45.97 26.00
CA GLN A 498 24.13 47.33 25.49
C GLN A 498 23.49 48.31 26.46
N ILE A 499 22.23 48.01 26.84
CA ILE A 499 21.48 48.88 27.81
C ILE A 499 22.18 48.93 29.17
N GLY A 500 22.70 47.81 29.66
CA GLY A 500 23.42 47.72 30.91
C GLY A 500 24.75 48.50 30.93
N SER A 501 25.30 48.84 29.74
CA SER A 501 26.54 49.64 29.60
C SER A 501 26.30 51.14 29.78
N LEU A 502 25.08 51.64 29.58
CA LEU A 502 24.74 53.07 29.68
C LEU A 502 24.61 53.51 31.15
N PRO A 503 24.97 54.75 31.45
CA PRO A 503 24.89 55.29 32.83
C PRO A 503 23.42 55.40 33.30
N ASN A 504 23.17 55.01 34.52
CA ASN A 504 21.86 55.17 35.12
C ASN A 504 21.79 56.54 35.85
N ALA A 505 20.89 57.37 35.38
CA ALA A 505 20.73 58.74 35.89
C ALA A 505 20.49 58.84 37.40
N GLN A 506 19.69 57.93 37.93
CA GLN A 506 19.32 57.90 39.38
C GLN A 506 20.48 57.47 40.28
N ARG A 507 21.51 56.83 39.76
CA ARG A 507 22.64 56.29 40.53
C ARG A 507 23.96 57.01 40.27
N ALA A 508 24.04 57.82 39.21
CA ALA A 508 25.29 58.40 38.75
C ALA A 508 25.83 59.50 39.71
N PHE A 509 24.95 60.31 40.29
CA PHE A 509 25.33 61.45 41.11
C PHE A 509 24.60 61.48 42.44
N PRO A 510 24.88 60.53 43.37
CA PRO A 510 24.22 60.51 44.65
C PRO A 510 24.63 61.73 45.49
N GLY A 511 23.63 62.54 45.90
CA GLY A 511 23.85 63.70 46.75
C GLY A 511 24.22 64.98 46.02
N GLU A 512 24.31 65.01 44.69
CA GLU A 512 24.53 66.23 43.90
C GLU A 512 23.27 67.13 43.94
N GLN A 513 23.43 68.39 44.21
CA GLN A 513 22.34 69.37 44.33
C GLN A 513 22.39 70.51 43.30
N ARG A 514 23.54 70.72 42.63
CA ARG A 514 23.77 71.78 41.64
C ARG A 514 23.11 71.50 40.31
N PHE A 515 22.85 70.20 40.01
CA PHE A 515 22.17 69.79 38.77
C PHE A 515 21.43 68.46 39.00
N THR A 516 20.43 68.21 38.16
CA THR A 516 19.86 66.88 37.98
C THR A 516 19.87 66.49 36.49
N ILE A 517 20.05 65.22 36.22
CA ILE A 517 20.07 64.68 34.86
C ILE A 517 19.13 63.46 34.79
N ASP A 518 18.43 63.31 33.71
CA ASP A 518 17.63 62.08 33.41
C ASP A 518 17.79 61.71 31.96
N ALA A 519 17.76 60.41 31.70
CA ALA A 519 17.95 59.90 30.33
C ALA A 519 17.14 58.63 30.09
N LEU A 520 16.69 58.45 28.86
CA LEU A 520 15.95 57.31 28.38
C LEU A 520 16.49 56.88 27.01
N ILE A 521 16.54 55.58 26.79
CA ILE A 521 16.77 55.00 25.48
C ILE A 521 15.82 53.84 25.19
N GLU A 522 15.19 53.80 24.06
CA GLU A 522 14.31 52.74 23.60
C GLU A 522 14.72 52.33 22.17
N PRO A 523 15.43 51.20 22.02
CA PRO A 523 15.83 50.70 20.70
C PRO A 523 14.63 50.25 19.89
N ALA A 524 14.60 50.54 18.58
CA ALA A 524 13.55 50.08 17.64
C ALA A 524 13.68 48.61 17.31
N ARG A 525 14.85 48.02 17.45
CA ARG A 525 15.14 46.60 17.28
C ARG A 525 15.72 46.01 18.56
N GLU A 526 16.23 44.76 18.44
CA GLU A 526 16.87 44.08 19.56
C GLU A 526 18.07 44.89 20.15
N VAL A 527 18.82 45.59 19.28
CA VAL A 527 19.91 46.49 19.64
C VAL A 527 19.88 47.76 18.79
N GLY A 528 20.29 48.90 19.32
CA GLY A 528 20.16 50.21 18.70
C GLY A 528 21.51 50.93 18.47
N GLY A 529 21.45 52.01 17.63
CA GLY A 529 22.57 52.91 17.33
C GLY A 529 22.67 54.09 18.29
N ASP A 530 21.57 54.50 18.92
CA ASP A 530 21.53 55.64 19.82
C ASP A 530 22.42 55.49 21.05
N LEU A 531 22.97 56.58 21.50
CA LEU A 531 23.80 56.61 22.69
C LEU A 531 23.59 57.90 23.52
N TYR A 532 23.78 57.75 24.80
CA TYR A 532 24.02 58.88 25.70
C TYR A 532 25.10 58.54 26.72
N ASP A 533 25.74 59.56 27.27
CA ASP A 533 26.61 59.41 28.44
C ASP A 533 26.68 60.70 29.23
N PHE A 534 26.92 60.57 30.52
CA PHE A 534 27.12 61.71 31.42
C PHE A 534 28.00 61.33 32.64
N PHE A 535 28.95 62.18 32.97
CA PHE A 535 29.88 61.94 34.06
C PHE A 535 30.59 63.26 34.46
N LEU A 536 31.06 63.35 35.69
CA LEU A 536 31.91 64.45 36.11
C LEU A 536 33.36 64.21 35.61
N ILE A 537 33.91 65.18 34.90
CA ILE A 537 35.34 65.19 34.52
C ILE A 537 36.17 65.48 35.75
N ASP A 538 35.73 66.43 36.59
CA ASP A 538 36.26 66.80 37.88
C ASP A 538 35.14 67.31 38.82
N GLN A 539 35.47 67.95 39.97
CA GLN A 539 34.46 68.41 40.93
C GLN A 539 33.56 69.53 40.38
N ARG A 540 33.91 70.17 39.28
CA ARG A 540 33.21 71.35 38.71
C ARG A 540 32.66 71.15 37.34
N ARG A 541 33.23 70.23 36.57
CA ARG A 541 32.87 70.05 35.15
C ARG A 541 32.07 68.78 34.93
N LEU A 542 30.83 68.94 34.50
CA LEU A 542 29.94 67.85 34.07
C LEU A 542 30.04 67.73 32.55
N CYS A 543 30.48 66.57 32.05
CA CYS A 543 30.37 66.20 30.67
C CYS A 543 29.10 65.39 30.44
N PHE A 544 28.37 65.72 29.41
CA PHE A 544 27.21 64.95 28.93
C PHE A 544 27.27 64.89 27.38
N LEU A 545 26.70 63.82 26.83
CA LEU A 545 26.60 63.64 25.39
C LEU A 545 25.39 62.80 25.01
N ILE A 546 24.87 63.05 23.81
CA ILE A 546 23.83 62.25 23.16
C ILE A 546 24.21 62.18 21.70
N GLY A 547 23.91 61.07 21.04
CA GLY A 547 24.23 60.87 19.64
C GLY A 547 23.45 59.71 19.05
N ASP A 548 23.49 59.63 17.73
CA ASP A 548 22.89 58.53 16.95
C ASP A 548 23.90 58.05 15.90
N VAL A 549 24.01 56.73 15.75
CA VAL A 549 24.86 56.05 14.78
C VAL A 549 24.03 55.63 13.57
N SER A 550 24.47 56.08 12.39
CA SER A 550 23.82 55.69 11.13
C SER A 550 23.68 54.17 10.96
N GLY A 551 22.52 53.67 10.52
CA GLY A 551 22.23 52.28 10.34
C GLY A 551 21.57 51.65 11.56
N LYS A 552 21.30 50.35 11.55
CA LYS A 552 20.52 49.65 12.60
C LYS A 552 21.07 48.28 12.92
N GLY A 553 20.81 47.79 14.10
CA GLY A 553 21.19 46.44 14.53
C GLY A 553 22.65 46.35 15.05
N VAL A 554 23.23 45.16 14.97
CA VAL A 554 24.50 44.85 15.63
C VAL A 554 25.67 45.76 15.22
N PRO A 555 25.92 46.10 13.94
CA PRO A 555 27.02 46.97 13.57
C PRO A 555 26.91 48.37 14.21
N ALA A 556 25.72 49.00 14.12
CA ALA A 556 25.45 50.30 14.71
C ALA A 556 25.63 50.29 16.23
N SER A 557 25.13 49.24 16.91
CA SER A 557 25.22 49.09 18.38
C SER A 557 26.67 48.94 18.86
N LEU A 558 27.53 48.25 18.11
CA LEU A 558 28.95 48.14 18.43
C LEU A 558 29.66 49.46 18.23
N PHE A 559 29.37 50.15 17.11
CA PHE A 559 29.98 51.45 16.80
C PHE A 559 29.56 52.51 17.84
N MET A 560 28.32 52.46 18.30
CA MET A 560 27.80 53.27 19.43
C MET A 560 28.64 53.07 20.69
N ALA A 561 28.91 51.81 21.07
CA ALA A 561 29.67 51.50 22.27
C ALA A 561 31.13 52.02 22.18
N VAL A 562 31.73 51.91 20.99
CA VAL A 562 33.09 52.46 20.72
C VAL A 562 33.07 53.97 20.79
N THR A 563 32.09 54.64 20.11
CA THR A 563 31.96 56.09 20.12
C THR A 563 31.87 56.63 21.56
N ARG A 564 30.99 56.09 22.37
CA ARG A 564 30.79 56.45 23.77
C ARG A 564 32.09 56.27 24.61
N ALA A 565 32.77 55.12 24.41
CA ALA A 565 33.96 54.81 25.16
C ALA A 565 35.11 55.77 24.82
N LEU A 566 35.28 56.11 23.51
CA LEU A 566 36.30 57.08 23.07
C LEU A 566 35.99 58.49 23.56
N ALA A 567 34.74 58.96 23.41
CA ALA A 567 34.35 60.27 23.90
C ALA A 567 34.61 60.43 25.41
N ARG A 568 34.24 59.42 26.22
CA ARG A 568 34.49 59.40 27.68
C ARG A 568 35.99 59.34 27.99
N SER A 569 36.77 58.56 27.24
CA SER A 569 38.22 58.45 27.42
C SER A 569 38.93 59.78 27.16
N PHE A 570 38.58 60.42 26.04
CA PHE A 570 39.20 61.72 25.68
C PHE A 570 38.77 62.83 26.68
N ALA A 571 37.50 62.88 27.09
CA ALA A 571 37.03 63.85 28.06
C ALA A 571 37.73 63.73 29.42
N THR A 572 38.19 62.55 29.82
CA THR A 572 38.90 62.35 31.10
C THR A 572 40.38 62.51 31.02
N ARG A 573 41.00 62.42 29.82
CA ARG A 573 42.48 62.49 29.61
C ARG A 573 42.94 63.76 29.03
N LEU A 574 42.19 64.46 28.16
CA LEU A 574 42.55 65.67 27.55
C LEU A 574 42.28 66.88 28.52
N ALA A 575 43.21 67.75 28.64
CA ALA A 575 43.01 68.96 29.42
C ALA A 575 42.28 70.07 28.64
N GLY A 576 41.92 69.76 27.40
CA GLY A 576 41.24 70.68 26.48
C GLY A 576 39.74 70.78 26.65
N GLY A 577 39.12 71.64 25.86
CA GLY A 577 37.62 71.82 25.84
C GLY A 577 36.86 70.77 25.03
N PRO A 578 35.57 70.88 24.94
CA PRO A 578 34.72 69.89 24.27
C PRO A 578 35.00 69.71 22.79
N ALA A 579 35.54 70.76 22.08
CA ALA A 579 35.94 70.66 20.66
C ALA A 579 37.12 69.71 20.45
N GLU A 580 38.12 69.74 21.35
CA GLU A 580 39.27 68.83 21.25
C GLU A 580 38.84 67.39 21.52
N ILE A 581 37.90 67.16 22.46
CA ILE A 581 37.30 65.84 22.77
C ILE A 581 36.66 65.27 21.52
N VAL A 582 35.74 66.00 20.86
CA VAL A 582 34.99 65.60 19.69
C VAL A 582 35.90 65.41 18.50
N SER A 583 36.86 66.31 18.25
CA SER A 583 37.83 66.17 17.16
C SER A 583 38.71 64.91 17.32
N ALA A 584 39.24 64.66 18.55
CA ALA A 584 40.01 63.46 18.83
C ALA A 584 39.21 62.18 18.63
N ALA A 585 37.95 62.15 19.11
CA ALA A 585 37.05 61.03 18.89
C ALA A 585 36.73 60.80 17.40
N ASN A 586 36.53 61.87 16.62
CA ASN A 586 36.31 61.79 15.18
C ASN A 586 37.51 61.15 14.46
N ILE A 587 38.70 61.59 14.74
CA ILE A 587 39.94 61.08 14.12
C ILE A 587 40.09 59.56 14.40
N ASP A 588 39.89 59.14 15.64
CA ASP A 588 40.09 57.73 16.01
C ASP A 588 38.97 56.84 15.47
N LEU A 589 37.74 57.31 15.47
CA LEU A 589 36.59 56.57 14.88
C LEU A 589 36.74 56.43 13.37
N SER A 590 37.17 57.47 12.66
CA SER A 590 37.35 57.46 11.20
C SER A 590 38.40 56.45 10.73
N ARG A 591 39.49 56.20 11.53
CA ARG A 591 40.58 55.30 11.16
C ARG A 591 40.20 53.86 10.97
N GLU A 592 39.22 53.35 11.73
CA GLU A 592 38.83 51.93 11.74
C GLU A 592 37.39 51.73 11.26
N ASN A 593 36.81 52.69 10.55
CA ASN A 593 35.43 52.69 10.11
C ASN A 593 35.21 51.89 8.81
N VAL A 594 35.32 50.58 8.85
CA VAL A 594 35.17 49.68 7.70
C VAL A 594 33.72 49.71 7.12
N GLU A 595 32.74 49.87 7.99
CA GLU A 595 31.29 49.85 7.63
C GLU A 595 30.79 51.20 7.10
N THR A 596 31.68 52.23 7.04
CA THR A 596 31.35 53.61 6.61
C THR A 596 30.19 54.22 7.41
N LEU A 597 30.11 53.92 8.70
CA LEU A 597 29.12 54.48 9.61
C LEU A 597 29.49 55.89 9.99
N PHE A 598 28.53 56.74 10.26
CA PHE A 598 28.74 58.07 10.83
C PHE A 598 27.93 58.21 12.10
N VAL A 599 28.29 59.19 12.95
CA VAL A 599 27.61 59.42 14.22
C VAL A 599 27.24 60.89 14.32
N THR A 600 25.97 61.19 14.53
CA THR A 600 25.58 62.49 15.00
C THR A 600 25.88 62.60 16.49
N LEU A 601 26.52 63.66 16.95
CA LEU A 601 26.89 63.76 18.35
C LEU A 601 26.74 65.22 18.84
N LEU A 602 26.05 65.34 19.98
CA LEU A 602 26.03 66.58 20.75
C LEU A 602 26.78 66.34 22.07
N LEU A 603 27.84 67.08 22.32
CA LEU A 603 28.64 66.98 23.55
C LEU A 603 28.71 68.34 24.27
N GLY A 604 28.36 68.33 25.54
CA GLY A 604 28.42 69.50 26.40
C GLY A 604 29.30 69.34 27.63
N VAL A 605 29.99 70.40 27.99
CA VAL A 605 30.73 70.49 29.26
C VAL A 605 30.19 71.70 30.05
N LEU A 606 29.55 71.43 31.18
CA LEU A 606 28.97 72.43 32.09
C LEU A 606 29.89 72.66 33.29
N ASP A 607 30.26 73.91 33.55
CA ASP A 607 30.73 74.28 34.86
C ASP A 607 29.56 74.43 35.82
N VAL A 608 29.45 73.50 36.75
CA VAL A 608 28.29 73.35 37.63
C VAL A 608 28.19 74.43 38.69
N ASP A 609 29.28 75.19 38.94
CA ASP A 609 29.32 76.28 39.92
C ASP A 609 28.90 77.63 39.29
N THR A 610 29.26 77.81 37.98
CA THR A 610 29.01 79.11 37.29
C THR A 610 27.85 79.07 36.30
N GLY A 611 27.44 77.88 35.86
CA GLY A 611 26.47 77.70 34.77
C GLY A 611 27.03 77.95 33.37
N ALA A 612 28.32 78.12 33.22
CA ALA A 612 28.98 78.30 31.93
C ALA A 612 28.99 76.93 31.20
N LEU A 613 28.29 76.88 30.06
CA LEU A 613 28.17 75.68 29.23
C LEU A 613 28.96 75.90 27.94
N GLU A 614 29.86 75.02 27.64
CA GLU A 614 30.47 74.82 26.34
C GLU A 614 29.88 73.66 25.63
N LEU A 615 29.31 73.87 24.44
CA LEU A 615 28.60 72.87 23.65
C LEU A 615 29.25 72.72 22.28
N VAL A 616 29.34 71.47 21.79
CA VAL A 616 29.80 71.11 20.42
C VAL A 616 28.70 70.25 19.81
N ASN A 617 28.24 70.68 18.62
CA ASN A 617 27.31 69.94 17.83
C ASN A 617 28.00 69.36 16.58
N ALA A 618 28.05 68.07 16.46
CA ALA A 618 28.58 67.30 15.31
C ALA A 618 27.41 66.70 14.53
N GLY A 619 26.64 67.55 13.87
CA GLY A 619 25.51 67.10 13.02
C GLY A 619 24.31 66.52 13.73
N HIS A 620 24.17 66.74 15.04
CA HIS A 620 23.04 66.28 15.82
C HIS A 620 21.93 67.33 15.92
N ASP A 621 20.69 66.90 16.22
CA ASP A 621 19.58 67.84 16.43
C ASP A 621 19.91 68.86 17.54
N ALA A 622 19.54 70.15 17.29
CA ALA A 622 19.82 71.18 18.23
C ALA A 622 19.00 71.06 19.51
N PRO A 623 19.61 71.23 20.70
CA PRO A 623 18.96 71.05 21.96
C PRO A 623 17.92 72.13 22.26
N TRP A 624 16.89 71.73 23.00
CA TRP A 624 15.86 72.66 23.48
C TRP A 624 16.26 73.19 24.86
N HIS A 625 16.26 74.52 24.98
CA HIS A 625 16.52 75.27 26.19
C HIS A 625 15.23 75.78 26.80
N LEU A 626 14.87 75.22 27.96
CA LEU A 626 13.73 75.65 28.77
C LEU A 626 14.26 76.55 29.92
N ARG A 627 14.09 77.83 29.80
CA ARG A 627 14.52 78.80 30.81
C ARG A 627 13.64 78.71 32.07
N ALA A 628 14.21 79.18 33.17
CA ALA A 628 13.49 79.24 34.46
C ALA A 628 12.25 80.10 34.39
N ASP A 629 12.20 81.11 33.55
CA ASP A 629 11.07 82.02 33.32
C ASP A 629 9.94 81.40 32.43
N GLY A 630 10.12 80.17 31.92
CA GLY A 630 9.16 79.48 31.05
C GLY A 630 9.40 79.71 29.55
N THR A 631 10.41 80.48 29.19
CA THR A 631 10.76 80.66 27.78
C THR A 631 11.38 79.41 27.21
N LEU A 632 10.85 78.94 26.04
CA LEU A 632 11.36 77.78 25.33
C LEU A 632 11.99 78.23 23.99
N GLU A 633 13.27 77.95 23.84
CA GLU A 633 13.98 78.22 22.59
C GLU A 633 14.84 77.02 22.17
N GLN A 634 15.07 76.83 20.87
CA GLN A 634 16.02 75.87 20.37
C GLN A 634 17.37 76.54 20.16
N ILE A 635 18.40 75.96 20.71
CA ILE A 635 19.76 76.47 20.58
C ILE A 635 20.27 76.14 19.21
N ALA A 636 19.98 76.95 18.19
CA ALA A 636 20.44 76.75 16.84
C ALA A 636 21.93 77.12 16.73
N ALA A 637 22.73 76.26 16.07
CA ALA A 637 24.08 76.59 15.69
C ALA A 637 24.04 77.67 14.60
N THR A 638 24.87 78.67 14.73
CA THR A 638 25.17 79.57 13.64
C THR A 638 26.03 78.86 12.61
N GLU A 639 26.07 79.33 11.35
CA GLU A 639 26.85 78.70 10.25
C GLU A 639 28.36 78.51 10.54
N LEU A 640 28.84 79.09 11.60
CA LEU A 640 30.26 79.03 12.05
C LEU A 640 30.46 78.16 13.26
N GLU A 641 29.44 77.69 13.90
CA GLU A 641 29.50 76.92 15.14
C GLU A 641 28.95 75.47 14.88
N GLY A 642 29.77 74.44 15.29
CA GLY A 642 29.44 73.01 15.09
C GLY A 642 30.21 72.40 13.91
N GLY A 643 29.74 71.28 13.39
CA GLY A 643 30.35 70.56 12.29
C GLY A 643 29.53 69.40 11.74
N PRO A 644 30.01 68.71 10.71
CA PRO A 644 29.33 67.51 10.19
C PRO A 644 29.37 66.37 11.23
N PRO A 645 28.50 65.34 11.07
CA PRO A 645 28.60 64.11 11.87
C PRO A 645 30.02 63.53 11.89
N LEU A 646 30.36 62.84 12.99
CA LEU A 646 31.64 62.14 13.10
C LEU A 646 31.78 61.11 11.99
N CYS A 647 33.00 60.91 11.48
CA CYS A 647 33.36 59.99 10.41
C CYS A 647 32.86 60.42 9.03
N VAL A 648 32.29 61.62 8.85
CA VAL A 648 31.95 62.19 7.55
C VAL A 648 33.16 62.95 6.96
N VAL A 649 33.92 63.65 7.83
CA VAL A 649 35.15 64.32 7.48
C VAL A 649 36.19 63.99 8.56
N ASP A 650 37.24 63.22 8.22
CA ASP A 650 38.13 62.53 9.16
C ASP A 650 38.85 63.41 10.18
N ASP A 651 39.30 64.60 9.78
CA ASP A 651 40.14 65.53 10.58
C ASP A 651 39.45 66.88 10.80
N PHE A 652 38.13 66.92 10.84
CA PHE A 652 37.32 68.11 11.01
C PHE A 652 37.60 68.76 12.38
N ALA A 653 37.91 70.08 12.41
CA ALA A 653 38.10 70.86 13.62
C ALA A 653 36.75 71.42 14.08
N TYR A 654 36.19 70.86 15.09
CA TYR A 654 34.91 71.29 15.64
C TYR A 654 35.05 72.58 16.42
N THR A 655 34.01 73.41 16.40
CA THR A 655 33.93 74.68 17.11
C THR A 655 33.03 74.63 18.33
N VAL A 656 33.24 75.47 19.30
CA VAL A 656 32.50 75.52 20.59
C VAL A 656 31.51 76.63 20.59
N GLN A 657 30.28 76.33 20.94
CA GLN A 657 29.25 77.30 21.27
C GLN A 657 29.23 77.51 22.78
N ARG A 658 29.29 78.77 23.23
CA ARG A 658 29.24 79.13 24.66
C ARG A 658 27.89 79.69 25.06
N ILE A 659 27.35 79.11 26.12
CA ILE A 659 26.00 79.43 26.61
C ILE A 659 26.11 79.70 28.13
N GLN A 660 25.43 80.71 28.59
CA GLN A 660 25.29 80.94 30.05
C GLN A 660 23.94 80.44 30.51
N LEU A 661 23.94 79.35 31.30
CA LEU A 661 22.74 78.87 31.97
C LEU A 661 22.48 79.69 33.21
N HIS A 662 21.20 79.92 33.54
CA HIS A 662 20.73 80.55 34.77
C HIS A 662 20.16 79.46 35.71
N PRO A 663 20.20 79.63 37.01
CA PRO A 663 19.62 78.71 37.97
C PRO A 663 18.16 78.40 37.66
N GLY A 664 17.85 77.07 37.46
CA GLY A 664 16.53 76.58 37.07
C GLY A 664 16.35 76.32 35.58
N ASP A 665 17.36 76.62 34.73
CA ASP A 665 17.34 76.30 33.31
C ASP A 665 17.50 74.79 33.06
N ARG A 666 16.87 74.33 31.98
CA ARG A 666 16.87 72.92 31.55
C ARG A 666 17.23 72.81 30.07
N LEU A 667 18.00 71.78 29.75
CA LEU A 667 18.32 71.39 28.36
C LEU A 667 17.67 70.07 28.07
N CYS A 668 16.89 70.00 27.06
CA CYS A 668 16.34 68.72 26.54
C CYS A 668 16.95 68.43 25.18
N MET A 669 17.60 67.25 25.08
CA MET A 669 18.27 66.75 23.92
C MET A 669 17.61 65.44 23.49
N VAL A 670 17.38 65.25 22.19
CA VAL A 670 16.67 64.11 21.65
C VAL A 670 17.35 63.66 20.37
N THR A 671 17.31 62.38 20.07
CA THR A 671 17.69 61.82 18.75
C THR A 671 16.50 61.92 17.77
N ASP A 672 16.78 61.79 16.49
CA ASP A 672 15.80 61.92 15.40
C ASP A 672 14.67 60.88 15.49
N GLY A 673 14.90 59.69 16.14
CA GLY A 673 13.84 58.71 16.39
C GLY A 673 12.66 59.27 17.19
N ILE A 674 12.81 60.41 17.89
CA ILE A 674 11.71 61.16 18.50
C ILE A 674 10.92 61.95 17.44
N THR A 675 11.65 62.77 16.67
CA THR A 675 11.04 63.68 15.69
C THR A 675 10.52 62.92 14.43
N GLU A 676 11.16 61.80 14.11
CA GLU A 676 10.81 60.92 13.01
C GLU A 676 9.89 59.75 13.42
N ALA A 677 9.46 59.66 14.68
CA ALA A 677 8.48 58.70 15.14
C ALA A 677 7.21 58.79 14.28
N ALA A 678 6.79 57.65 13.68
CA ALA A 678 5.69 57.60 12.73
C ALA A 678 4.44 56.92 13.36
N ASN A 679 3.25 57.45 13.08
CA ASN A 679 2.02 56.80 13.44
C ASN A 679 1.57 55.82 12.33
N ALA A 680 0.45 55.11 12.55
CA ALA A 680 -0.10 54.11 11.59
C ALA A 680 -0.45 54.73 10.20
N ASN A 681 -0.57 56.05 10.10
CA ASN A 681 -0.80 56.76 8.83
C ASN A 681 0.49 57.26 8.17
N ALA A 682 1.65 56.88 8.69
CA ALA A 682 2.98 57.36 8.26
C ALA A 682 3.20 58.86 8.41
N GLU A 683 2.44 59.52 9.31
CA GLU A 683 2.72 60.90 9.69
C GLU A 683 3.80 60.92 10.74
N LEU A 684 4.78 61.88 10.61
CA LEU A 684 5.87 62.05 11.54
C LEU A 684 5.41 62.90 12.75
N TYR A 685 5.98 62.59 13.92
CA TYR A 685 5.74 63.38 15.14
C TYR A 685 6.19 64.80 14.99
N GLY A 686 7.39 65.03 14.52
CA GLY A 686 7.98 66.29 14.11
C GLY A 686 8.36 67.24 15.26
N SER A 687 9.28 68.14 14.97
CA SER A 687 9.80 69.10 15.97
C SER A 687 8.72 70.10 16.47
N ALA A 688 7.65 70.34 15.72
CA ALA A 688 6.54 71.19 16.13
C ALA A 688 5.74 70.60 17.30
N ARG A 689 5.48 69.27 17.26
CA ARG A 689 4.81 68.55 18.38
C ARG A 689 5.69 68.43 19.59
N LEU A 690 7.00 68.12 19.38
CA LEU A 690 7.97 68.10 20.49
C LEU A 690 8.00 69.48 21.19
N ARG A 691 8.04 70.58 20.43
CA ARG A 691 7.93 71.93 20.99
C ARG A 691 6.65 72.14 21.82
N GLY A 692 5.53 71.63 21.30
CA GLY A 692 4.25 71.72 22.00
C GLY A 692 4.26 70.95 23.33
N ALA A 693 4.80 69.73 23.32
CA ALA A 693 4.96 68.90 24.53
C ALA A 693 5.86 69.54 25.57
N LEU A 694 6.99 70.13 25.15
CA LEU A 694 7.91 70.88 26.04
C LEU A 694 7.32 72.20 26.57
N ALA A 695 6.58 72.95 25.72
CA ALA A 695 5.92 74.20 26.12
C ALA A 695 4.74 73.99 27.08
N GLY A 696 4.13 72.79 27.09
CA GLY A 696 3.07 72.40 28.02
C GLY A 696 3.53 72.08 29.46
N LEU A 697 4.86 72.05 29.67
CA LEU A 697 5.43 71.72 30.99
C LEU A 697 5.31 72.90 31.96
N VAL A 698 4.98 72.58 33.21
CA VAL A 698 4.83 73.61 34.25
C VAL A 698 6.23 74.14 34.64
N ALA A 699 6.32 75.44 34.85
CA ALA A 699 7.54 76.04 35.39
C ALA A 699 7.97 75.31 36.68
N GLY A 700 9.21 74.79 36.69
CA GLY A 700 9.73 73.99 37.81
C GLY A 700 9.69 72.44 37.64
N SER A 701 9.22 71.90 36.47
CA SER A 701 9.26 70.46 36.20
C SER A 701 10.70 69.92 36.30
N SER A 702 10.88 68.76 36.92
CA SER A 702 12.17 68.11 37.02
C SER A 702 12.63 67.52 35.69
N ALA A 703 13.96 67.20 35.56
CA ALA A 703 14.48 66.48 34.39
C ALA A 703 13.71 65.20 34.07
N GLN A 704 13.32 64.45 35.14
CA GLN A 704 12.54 63.21 35.00
C GLN A 704 11.11 63.45 34.49
N ASP A 705 10.47 64.56 34.91
CA ASP A 705 9.08 64.88 34.41
C ASP A 705 9.14 65.22 32.92
N ILE A 706 10.20 65.90 32.43
CA ILE A 706 10.38 66.21 31.03
C ILE A 706 10.55 64.93 30.19
N THR A 707 11.50 64.08 30.61
CA THR A 707 11.76 62.79 29.92
C THR A 707 10.48 61.93 29.84
N ARG A 708 9.73 61.83 30.96
CA ARG A 708 8.49 61.09 31.01
C ARG A 708 7.41 61.67 30.10
N GLN A 709 7.22 62.99 30.13
CA GLN A 709 6.21 63.69 29.32
C GLN A 709 6.49 63.53 27.80
N VAL A 710 7.73 63.69 27.36
CA VAL A 710 8.11 63.49 25.96
C VAL A 710 7.85 62.02 25.54
N ARG A 711 8.28 61.07 26.37
CA ARG A 711 8.04 59.64 26.10
C ARG A 711 6.57 59.30 25.94
N GLU A 712 5.70 59.78 26.89
CA GLU A 712 4.27 59.54 26.90
C GLU A 712 3.58 60.19 25.70
N ASP A 713 3.95 61.39 25.32
CA ASP A 713 3.38 62.11 24.18
C ASP A 713 3.71 61.43 22.84
N VAL A 714 4.98 61.01 22.66
CA VAL A 714 5.42 60.27 21.50
C VAL A 714 4.68 58.89 21.44
N GLY A 715 4.61 58.19 22.57
CA GLY A 715 3.91 56.90 22.67
C GLY A 715 2.42 56.99 22.31
N ALA A 716 1.76 58.07 22.80
CA ALA A 716 0.35 58.34 22.44
C ALA A 716 0.16 58.66 20.94
N PHE A 717 1.13 59.36 20.34
CA PHE A 717 1.06 59.63 18.88
C PHE A 717 1.33 58.41 18.01
N VAL A 718 2.32 57.58 18.36
CA VAL A 718 2.65 56.34 17.62
C VAL A 718 1.52 55.32 17.76
N ALA A 719 0.81 55.29 18.90
CA ALA A 719 -0.39 54.46 19.14
C ALA A 719 -0.20 52.97 18.79
N GLY A 720 0.99 52.41 19.02
CA GLY A 720 1.32 51.00 18.79
C GLY A 720 1.80 50.66 17.37
N ALA A 721 2.09 51.62 16.52
CA ALA A 721 2.79 51.40 15.26
C ALA A 721 4.23 50.93 15.58
N GLU A 722 4.84 50.20 14.65
CA GLU A 722 6.22 49.69 14.80
C GLU A 722 7.22 50.88 14.83
N ALA A 723 8.15 50.86 15.78
CA ALA A 723 9.13 51.93 15.91
C ALA A 723 9.99 52.03 14.64
N SER A 724 10.10 53.22 14.07
CA SER A 724 10.87 53.51 12.87
C SER A 724 12.37 53.61 13.14
N ASP A 725 12.74 54.20 14.25
CA ASP A 725 14.13 54.35 14.70
C ASP A 725 14.28 54.28 16.21
N ASP A 726 15.52 54.17 16.67
CA ASP A 726 15.90 54.20 18.08
C ASP A 726 15.55 55.56 18.67
N MET A 727 15.10 55.61 19.92
CA MET A 727 14.76 56.86 20.61
C MET A 727 15.65 57.07 21.82
N ALA A 728 16.36 58.20 21.87
CA ALA A 728 17.04 58.60 23.07
C ALA A 728 16.65 60.02 23.48
N ILE A 729 16.55 60.23 24.78
CA ILE A 729 16.27 61.51 25.43
C ILE A 729 17.30 61.72 26.54
N LEU A 730 17.87 62.89 26.60
CA LEU A 730 18.76 63.32 27.69
C LEU A 730 18.33 64.67 28.13
N VAL A 731 17.97 64.82 29.42
CA VAL A 731 17.57 66.10 30.06
C VAL A 731 18.50 66.47 31.17
N LEU A 732 19.09 67.65 31.06
CA LEU A 732 19.90 68.29 32.09
C LEU A 732 19.13 69.43 32.70
N HIS A 733 19.01 69.54 34.04
CA HIS A 733 18.46 70.63 34.76
C HIS A 733 19.52 71.19 35.71
N TRP A 734 19.97 72.45 35.47
CA TRP A 734 20.95 73.11 36.32
C TRP A 734 20.21 73.92 37.39
N THR A 735 20.44 73.66 38.68
CA THR A 735 19.74 74.25 39.82
C THR A 735 20.51 75.42 40.42
N GLY A 736 21.75 75.64 39.93
CA GLY A 736 22.63 76.69 40.43
C GLY A 736 23.65 76.21 41.47
N PRO A 737 24.61 77.05 41.88
CA PRO A 737 25.65 76.71 42.85
C PRO A 737 24.99 76.36 44.19
N SER A 738 25.56 75.36 44.88
CA SER A 738 25.11 75.00 46.23
C SER A 738 25.26 76.21 47.16
N VAL A 739 24.13 76.65 47.68
CA VAL A 739 24.19 77.67 48.75
C VAL A 739 24.71 76.99 50.04
N VAL A 740 26.01 77.10 50.27
CA VAL A 740 26.56 76.65 51.53
C VAL A 740 25.95 77.59 52.56
N SER A 741 24.95 77.12 53.25
CA SER A 741 24.46 77.78 54.50
C SER A 741 25.58 77.70 55.56
N GLU A 742 26.36 78.72 55.64
CA GLU A 742 27.21 78.89 56.85
C GLU A 742 26.33 78.86 58.10
N ARG A 743 26.38 77.71 58.75
CA ARG A 743 25.99 77.61 60.17
C ARG A 743 27.16 77.11 61.01
#